data_3640429d7d14bbfb2dff0fda43032f72
#
_entry.id   3640429d7d14bbfb2dff0fda43032f72
#
_cell.length_a   1.000
_cell.length_b   1.000
_cell.length_c   1.000
_cell.angle_alpha   90.00
_cell.angle_beta   90.00
_cell.angle_gamma   90.00
#
_symmetry.space_group_name_H-M   'P 1'
#
loop_
_entity.id
_entity.type
_entity.pdbx_description
1 polymer ?
#
loop_
_entity_poly.entity_id
_entity_poly.type
_entity_poly.pdbx_seq_one_letter_code
_entity_poly.pdbx_strand_id
1 'polypeptide(L)'
;SRVTTPARRPSRNRPAGGVSTRAMFDRFDGDAVTAVKDGMDEAKKLRQSEISTEHLLLALSKVRNDTSAAMHKLGGTEDAIRKACARRAGVSELELMNPFKNGGKVADGLIPLSVDVKRLFERVSVEAEASAGDAMVGTKELALAMIADQTCGAYGLLADDLDCDVAAMRNEINGEKKELVGAGKKLGKKKKGSALAECGVDLTADARAGKLDPVLGRDAEVERVLRILVRRRKSNPCLVGDPGVGKTAIAEGLAQLIVDGDVPERLKNKRVISLQLGMLLANTKYRGEFEERLKNVIDEVKAAGDIIMFVDELHMLVGAGGTGEDGGMDAGNLMKPALARGEIQCVGATTIEEYRKHIEKDAALERRFQPVRIGEPSPEDSLTILKGLKTTYEEHHGVQYEAEALSSAVKLATRYITDRFLPDKAIDVVDEAGAMVQLAGGTTVGVSHVADVVAQWTGVPVQQLSEDESTTLLNIEESIGERVIGQAQAVTAISRAVRRARSGLADGSRPVASMIFAGPTGVGKTELAKAVAQSYYGAEKSMVRIDMSEYMESFAVSRLVGPPPGYVGFAEGGQLTEAVRRNPHTLVLLDEIEKAHPDVFNILLQVLEDGRLTDSKGRTVDFTNAMLIMTSNVGSQAILRSMDQGDNGAGSTYQKVQADVRRELGAKYRPEFLNRLDEIIVFQPLSRPEVGRIADIMLTSVTARAKGRGVGVAVDQGFKDMLLAEGFSPKFGARPMRRAVQRLLENPLSECLLDGFARDGDTVTFGADGSDGVELANSRGEKRVFSLDELGGGGGGGIEEGEVSAVKNGSSASEFEGLPLPGFDGASSPAR
;
A
#
# COMPACT_ATOMS: atom_id res chain seq x y z
N SER A 1 59.98 18.89 -35.93
CA SER A 1 59.45 17.60 -36.37
C SER A 1 57.93 17.66 -36.48
N ARG A 2 57.52 17.71 -37.76
CA ARG A 2 56.11 17.73 -38.15
C ARG A 2 55.60 16.29 -38.10
N VAL A 3 54.43 16.05 -37.53
CA VAL A 3 53.66 14.79 -37.66
C VAL A 3 52.45 15.10 -38.51
N THR A 4 52.39 14.49 -39.66
CA THR A 4 51.34 14.50 -40.68
C THR A 4 50.22 13.54 -40.32
N THR A 5 48.98 14.01 -40.32
CA THR A 5 47.75 13.20 -40.29
C THR A 5 47.38 12.68 -41.66
N PRO A 6 46.91 11.40 -41.82
CA PRO A 6 46.49 10.89 -43.13
C PRO A 6 45.01 11.19 -43.42
N ALA A 7 44.73 11.56 -44.64
CA ALA A 7 43.44 11.85 -45.23
C ALA A 7 42.48 10.64 -45.25
N ARG A 8 41.22 10.88 -44.86
CA ARG A 8 40.10 9.96 -45.03
C ARG A 8 39.61 9.95 -46.49
N ARG A 9 39.51 8.75 -47.07
CA ARG A 9 38.86 8.47 -48.38
C ARG A 9 37.34 8.53 -48.22
N PRO A 10 36.57 8.95 -49.24
CA PRO A 10 35.13 8.93 -49.24
C PRO A 10 34.58 7.49 -49.45
N SER A 11 33.68 7.03 -48.59
CA SER A 11 32.96 5.77 -48.73
C SER A 11 31.63 5.97 -49.45
N ARG A 12 31.39 5.07 -50.33
CA ARG A 12 30.27 4.86 -51.24
C ARG A 12 28.88 4.91 -50.62
N ASN A 13 27.93 5.41 -51.44
CA ASN A 13 26.48 5.29 -51.38
C ASN A 13 25.93 4.13 -50.52
N ARG A 14 25.06 4.51 -49.55
CA ARG A 14 24.02 3.64 -48.99
C ARG A 14 22.64 4.17 -49.41
N PRO A 15 21.68 3.27 -49.73
CA PRO A 15 20.34 3.67 -50.14
C PRO A 15 19.54 4.24 -48.98
N ALA A 16 18.60 5.13 -49.31
CA ALA A 16 17.65 5.71 -48.37
C ALA A 16 16.82 4.60 -47.70
N GLY A 17 17.03 4.40 -46.41
CA GLY A 17 16.27 3.47 -45.56
C GLY A 17 16.10 4.02 -44.18
N GLY A 18 14.86 4.26 -43.79
CA GLY A 18 14.26 4.43 -42.47
C GLY A 18 15.14 5.08 -41.37
N VAL A 19 14.86 6.32 -41.06
CA VAL A 19 15.35 6.95 -39.83
C VAL A 19 14.85 6.11 -38.65
N SER A 20 15.76 5.57 -37.86
CA SER A 20 15.44 4.79 -36.66
C SER A 20 14.62 5.63 -35.70
N THR A 21 13.48 5.14 -35.27
CA THR A 21 12.54 5.83 -34.35
C THR A 21 13.25 6.34 -33.08
N ARG A 22 14.37 5.79 -32.70
CA ARG A 22 15.16 6.18 -31.53
C ARG A 22 15.92 7.50 -31.75
N ALA A 23 16.33 7.81 -32.98
CA ALA A 23 17.01 9.08 -33.30
C ALA A 23 16.06 10.28 -33.40
N MET A 24 14.75 10.02 -33.53
CA MET A 24 13.72 11.08 -33.59
C MET A 24 13.41 11.74 -32.24
N PHE A 25 13.62 11.02 -31.14
CA PHE A 25 13.27 11.49 -29.80
C PHE A 25 14.45 12.09 -29.01
N ASP A 26 15.65 12.07 -29.56
CA ASP A 26 16.86 12.56 -28.88
C ASP A 26 16.82 14.08 -28.60
N ARG A 27 15.87 14.81 -29.23
CA ARG A 27 15.68 16.26 -29.05
C ARG A 27 14.39 16.66 -28.37
N PHE A 28 13.60 15.72 -27.89
CA PHE A 28 12.34 15.98 -27.19
C PHE A 28 12.59 16.13 -25.69
N ASP A 29 11.95 17.11 -25.06
CA ASP A 29 11.99 17.24 -23.61
C ASP A 29 11.19 16.10 -22.91
N GLY A 30 11.35 16.01 -21.59
CA GLY A 30 10.71 14.94 -20.82
C GLY A 30 9.17 14.97 -20.89
N ASP A 31 8.58 16.16 -20.97
CA ASP A 31 7.13 16.33 -21.04
C ASP A 31 6.58 15.96 -22.42
N ALA A 32 7.30 16.31 -23.50
CA ALA A 32 6.93 15.91 -24.85
C ALA A 32 7.04 14.39 -25.05
N VAL A 33 8.09 13.77 -24.53
CA VAL A 33 8.23 12.29 -24.54
C VAL A 33 7.10 11.62 -23.76
N THR A 34 6.71 12.19 -22.63
CA THR A 34 5.59 11.69 -21.82
C THR A 34 4.27 11.81 -22.58
N ALA A 35 4.02 12.97 -23.22
CA ALA A 35 2.83 13.18 -24.04
C ALA A 35 2.73 12.17 -25.20
N VAL A 36 3.85 11.81 -25.83
CA VAL A 36 3.84 10.77 -26.89
C VAL A 36 3.49 9.39 -26.33
N LYS A 37 4.00 9.04 -25.14
CA LYS A 37 3.64 7.76 -24.46
C LYS A 37 2.16 7.73 -24.06
N ASP A 38 1.67 8.81 -23.48
CA ASP A 38 0.26 8.94 -23.10
C ASP A 38 -0.66 8.90 -24.33
N GLY A 39 -0.24 9.48 -25.48
CA GLY A 39 -0.94 9.38 -26.74
C GLY A 39 -1.05 7.94 -27.26
N MET A 40 -0.01 7.13 -27.07
CA MET A 40 -0.03 5.69 -27.36
C MET A 40 -1.04 4.94 -26.49
N ASP A 41 -1.11 5.26 -25.21
CA ASP A 41 -2.04 4.62 -24.29
C ASP A 41 -3.49 5.04 -24.58
N GLU A 42 -3.73 6.28 -25.01
CA GLU A 42 -5.06 6.72 -25.44
C GLU A 42 -5.49 6.08 -26.77
N ALA A 43 -4.58 5.91 -27.73
CA ALA A 43 -4.86 5.19 -28.97
C ALA A 43 -5.26 3.72 -28.69
N LYS A 44 -4.59 3.06 -27.72
CA LYS A 44 -4.96 1.71 -27.24
C LYS A 44 -6.37 1.68 -26.63
N LYS A 45 -6.70 2.65 -25.77
CA LYS A 45 -8.03 2.76 -25.15
C LYS A 45 -9.13 2.97 -26.17
N LEU A 46 -8.85 3.73 -27.23
CA LEU A 46 -9.76 4.01 -28.34
C LEU A 46 -9.71 2.91 -29.45
N ARG A 47 -8.97 1.81 -29.23
CA ARG A 47 -8.83 0.66 -30.13
C ARG A 47 -8.35 1.02 -31.54
N GLN A 48 -7.50 2.03 -31.64
CA GLN A 48 -6.94 2.47 -32.92
C GLN A 48 -5.65 1.68 -33.24
N SER A 49 -5.40 1.45 -34.54
CA SER A 49 -4.24 0.70 -35.02
C SER A 49 -2.97 1.54 -35.15
N GLU A 50 -3.09 2.88 -35.10
CA GLU A 50 -1.97 3.81 -35.18
C GLU A 50 -2.22 5.06 -34.32
N ILE A 51 -1.14 5.73 -33.93
CA ILE A 51 -1.19 6.95 -33.14
C ILE A 51 -1.39 8.12 -34.11
N SER A 52 -2.54 8.79 -34.01
CA SER A 52 -2.87 9.97 -34.79
C SER A 52 -2.57 11.26 -34.04
N THR A 53 -2.67 12.39 -34.72
CA THR A 53 -2.45 13.72 -34.13
C THR A 53 -3.49 14.09 -33.07
N GLU A 54 -4.72 13.54 -33.18
CA GLU A 54 -5.79 13.71 -32.18
C GLU A 54 -5.44 13.01 -30.86
N HIS A 55 -4.81 11.83 -30.88
CA HIS A 55 -4.33 11.14 -29.69
C HIS A 55 -3.21 11.93 -28.99
N LEU A 56 -2.33 12.55 -29.76
CA LEU A 56 -1.30 13.45 -29.23
C LEU A 56 -1.88 14.72 -28.63
N LEU A 57 -2.91 15.29 -29.27
CA LEU A 57 -3.61 16.46 -28.75
C LEU A 57 -4.29 16.14 -27.40
N LEU A 58 -4.95 14.99 -27.30
CA LEU A 58 -5.54 14.50 -26.05
C LEU A 58 -4.46 14.31 -24.97
N ALA A 59 -3.33 13.75 -25.31
CA ALA A 59 -2.23 13.58 -24.37
C ALA A 59 -1.63 14.91 -23.91
N LEU A 60 -1.44 15.88 -24.82
CA LEU A 60 -0.97 17.23 -24.49
C LEU A 60 -1.94 17.98 -23.56
N SER A 61 -3.25 17.74 -23.69
CA SER A 61 -4.24 18.37 -22.82
C SER A 61 -4.19 17.84 -21.37
N LYS A 62 -3.57 16.69 -21.13
CA LYS A 62 -3.38 16.09 -19.80
C LYS A 62 -2.14 16.58 -19.07
N VAL A 63 -1.11 16.96 -19.80
CA VAL A 63 0.12 17.46 -19.20
C VAL A 63 -0.18 18.77 -18.49
N ARG A 64 0.09 18.85 -17.19
CA ARG A 64 -0.18 20.05 -16.38
C ARG A 64 0.89 21.11 -16.63
N ASN A 65 0.73 21.92 -17.69
CA ASN A 65 1.61 23.02 -18.05
C ASN A 65 0.82 24.19 -18.67
N ASP A 66 1.52 25.28 -18.96
CA ASP A 66 0.91 26.51 -19.53
C ASP A 66 0.22 26.25 -20.87
N THR A 67 0.72 25.31 -21.66
CA THR A 67 0.15 24.92 -22.95
C THR A 67 -1.23 24.28 -22.78
N SER A 68 -1.35 23.32 -21.86
CA SER A 68 -2.64 22.70 -21.56
C SER A 68 -3.61 23.69 -20.90
N ALA A 69 -3.12 24.56 -20.01
CA ALA A 69 -3.94 25.61 -19.40
C ALA A 69 -4.51 26.57 -20.43
N ALA A 70 -3.72 26.98 -21.42
CA ALA A 70 -4.17 27.83 -22.54
C ALA A 70 -5.22 27.11 -23.42
N MET A 71 -5.04 25.82 -23.67
CA MET A 71 -6.01 24.99 -24.39
C MET A 71 -7.32 24.87 -23.62
N HIS A 72 -7.28 24.56 -22.31
CA HIS A 72 -8.45 24.42 -21.45
C HIS A 72 -9.26 25.71 -21.34
N LYS A 73 -8.58 26.86 -21.24
CA LYS A 73 -9.23 28.19 -21.15
C LYS A 73 -10.08 28.53 -22.37
N LEU A 74 -9.77 27.98 -23.54
CA LEU A 74 -10.44 28.24 -24.81
C LEU A 74 -11.28 27.05 -25.31
N GLY A 75 -11.70 26.18 -24.43
CA GLY A 75 -12.65 25.10 -24.73
C GLY A 75 -12.00 23.73 -25.01
N GLY A 76 -10.69 23.66 -25.26
CA GLY A 76 -9.95 22.41 -25.49
C GLY A 76 -9.66 21.63 -24.20
N THR A 77 -10.69 21.30 -23.43
CA THR A 77 -10.56 20.52 -22.19
C THR A 77 -10.33 19.04 -22.48
N GLU A 78 -9.65 18.33 -21.56
CA GLU A 78 -9.37 16.89 -21.69
C GLU A 78 -10.65 16.08 -22.01
N ASP A 79 -11.74 16.34 -21.28
CA ASP A 79 -13.01 15.61 -21.49
C ASP A 79 -13.64 15.93 -22.84
N ALA A 80 -13.60 17.19 -23.29
CA ALA A 80 -14.13 17.59 -24.57
C ALA A 80 -13.36 16.95 -25.74
N ILE A 81 -12.01 16.99 -25.68
CA ILE A 81 -11.14 16.37 -26.68
C ILE A 81 -11.33 14.85 -26.68
N ARG A 82 -11.41 14.20 -25.51
CA ARG A 82 -11.63 12.76 -25.39
C ARG A 82 -12.96 12.34 -26.02
N LYS A 83 -14.04 13.05 -25.76
CA LYS A 83 -15.36 12.77 -26.36
C LYS A 83 -15.38 12.99 -27.87
N ALA A 84 -14.66 13.98 -28.37
CA ALA A 84 -14.51 14.23 -29.80
C ALA A 84 -13.68 13.12 -30.48
N CYS A 85 -12.55 12.71 -29.88
CA CYS A 85 -11.74 11.57 -30.36
C CYS A 85 -12.56 10.28 -30.41
N ALA A 86 -13.35 10.00 -29.36
CA ALA A 86 -14.20 8.80 -29.33
C ALA A 86 -15.27 8.80 -30.41
N ARG A 87 -15.92 9.95 -30.65
CA ARG A 87 -16.89 10.10 -31.74
C ARG A 87 -16.26 9.84 -33.11
N ARG A 88 -15.07 10.37 -33.39
CA ARG A 88 -14.30 10.08 -34.62
C ARG A 88 -13.87 8.64 -34.74
N ALA A 89 -13.53 8.01 -33.61
CA ALA A 89 -13.14 6.59 -33.52
C ALA A 89 -14.35 5.62 -33.61
N GLY A 90 -15.60 6.12 -33.54
CA GLY A 90 -16.81 5.30 -33.53
C GLY A 90 -17.04 4.53 -32.20
N VAL A 91 -16.44 4.98 -31.10
CA VAL A 91 -16.55 4.37 -29.75
C VAL A 91 -17.67 5.07 -28.97
N SER A 92 -18.60 4.29 -28.39
CA SER A 92 -19.71 4.84 -27.60
C SER A 92 -19.26 5.36 -26.23
N GLU A 93 -20.00 6.34 -25.66
CA GLU A 93 -19.70 6.89 -24.32
C GLU A 93 -19.74 5.83 -23.20
N LEU A 94 -20.59 4.80 -23.34
CA LEU A 94 -20.67 3.67 -22.41
C LEU A 94 -19.42 2.77 -22.45
N GLU A 95 -18.80 2.64 -23.60
CA GLU A 95 -17.55 1.89 -23.77
C GLU A 95 -16.32 2.64 -23.24
N LEU A 96 -16.36 3.97 -23.26
CA LEU A 96 -15.34 4.82 -22.65
C LEU A 96 -15.29 4.70 -21.12
N MET A 97 -16.44 4.50 -20.47
CA MET A 97 -16.51 4.34 -18.99
C MET A 97 -16.07 2.97 -18.50
N ASN A 98 -16.03 1.93 -19.36
CA ASN A 98 -15.60 0.57 -18.99
C ASN A 98 -14.79 -0.12 -20.10
N PRO A 99 -13.54 0.28 -20.36
CA PRO A 99 -12.72 -0.25 -21.46
C PRO A 99 -12.36 -1.73 -21.33
N PHE A 100 -12.54 -2.34 -20.14
CA PHE A 100 -12.15 -3.72 -19.84
C PHE A 100 -13.30 -4.75 -19.83
N LYS A 101 -14.55 -4.33 -20.03
CA LYS A 101 -15.72 -5.22 -19.90
C LYS A 101 -16.07 -6.07 -21.12
N ASN A 102 -15.56 -5.71 -22.30
CA ASN A 102 -15.79 -6.47 -23.53
C ASN A 102 -14.45 -7.02 -24.03
N GLY A 103 -14.20 -8.31 -23.86
CA GLY A 103 -12.97 -9.06 -24.11
C GLY A 103 -12.31 -8.96 -25.51
N GLY A 104 -12.15 -7.75 -26.02
CA GLY A 104 -11.28 -7.49 -27.16
C GLY A 104 -9.83 -7.46 -26.68
N LYS A 105 -9.00 -8.38 -27.20
CA LYS A 105 -7.56 -8.40 -26.99
C LYS A 105 -7.00 -7.02 -27.37
N VAL A 106 -6.55 -6.25 -26.39
CA VAL A 106 -5.66 -5.11 -26.59
C VAL A 106 -4.37 -5.71 -27.16
N ALA A 107 -3.95 -5.25 -28.32
CA ALA A 107 -2.71 -5.75 -28.93
C ALA A 107 -1.53 -5.41 -28.02
N ASP A 108 -0.90 -6.42 -27.44
CA ASP A 108 0.37 -6.32 -26.70
C ASP A 108 1.49 -6.00 -27.71
N GLY A 109 1.56 -4.73 -28.16
CA GLY A 109 2.57 -4.30 -29.12
C GLY A 109 2.70 -2.78 -29.19
N LEU A 110 3.85 -2.29 -29.64
CA LEU A 110 4.07 -0.89 -29.98
C LEU A 110 3.15 -0.50 -31.15
N ILE A 111 2.22 0.43 -30.91
CA ILE A 111 1.37 0.97 -31.97
C ILE A 111 2.22 1.91 -32.84
N PRO A 112 2.22 1.79 -34.18
CA PRO A 112 2.98 2.65 -35.05
C PRO A 112 2.43 4.09 -35.07
N LEU A 113 3.33 5.06 -35.32
CA LEU A 113 2.94 6.45 -35.54
C LEU A 113 2.32 6.61 -36.94
N SER A 114 1.23 7.35 -37.07
CA SER A 114 0.63 7.70 -38.34
C SER A 114 1.60 8.54 -39.21
N VAL A 115 1.33 8.62 -40.48
CA VAL A 115 2.15 9.43 -41.42
C VAL A 115 2.13 10.89 -41.03
N ASP A 116 0.99 11.40 -40.58
CA ASP A 116 0.85 12.82 -40.18
C ASP A 116 1.62 13.15 -38.92
N VAL A 117 1.64 12.25 -37.91
CA VAL A 117 2.47 12.40 -36.70
C VAL A 117 3.95 12.41 -37.05
N LYS A 118 4.41 11.54 -37.98
CA LYS A 118 5.80 11.53 -38.42
C LYS A 118 6.19 12.84 -39.10
N ARG A 119 5.35 13.35 -40.02
CA ARG A 119 5.55 14.65 -40.67
C ARG A 119 5.57 15.80 -39.66
N LEU A 120 4.69 15.76 -38.66
CA LEU A 120 4.66 16.75 -37.58
C LEU A 120 5.98 16.78 -36.82
N PHE A 121 6.52 15.61 -36.42
CA PHE A 121 7.78 15.49 -35.71
C PHE A 121 8.99 15.92 -36.55
N GLU A 122 9.03 15.56 -37.84
CA GLU A 122 10.07 16.03 -38.75
C GLU A 122 10.06 17.56 -38.89
N ARG A 123 8.88 18.18 -39.03
CA ARG A 123 8.75 19.61 -39.15
C ARG A 123 9.20 20.34 -37.88
N VAL A 124 8.75 19.91 -36.71
CA VAL A 124 9.12 20.52 -35.42
C VAL A 124 10.60 20.36 -35.13
N SER A 125 11.19 19.24 -35.50
CA SER A 125 12.64 19.01 -35.36
C SER A 125 13.45 19.93 -36.26
N VAL A 126 13.00 20.18 -37.49
CA VAL A 126 13.66 21.12 -38.44
C VAL A 126 13.50 22.58 -37.96
N GLU A 127 12.32 22.95 -37.47
CA GLU A 127 12.10 24.28 -36.91
C GLU A 127 12.94 24.53 -35.64
N ALA A 128 13.13 23.51 -34.79
CA ALA A 128 14.04 23.59 -33.64
C ALA A 128 15.49 23.73 -34.06
N GLU A 129 15.93 23.08 -35.14
CA GLU A 129 17.27 23.23 -35.74
C GLU A 129 17.50 24.63 -36.28
N ALA A 130 16.48 25.26 -36.86
CA ALA A 130 16.60 26.62 -37.45
C ALA A 130 16.62 27.73 -36.37
N SER A 131 16.14 27.47 -35.17
CA SER A 131 16.03 28.42 -34.06
C SER A 131 17.24 28.42 -33.12
N ALA A 132 18.48 28.58 -33.65
CA ALA A 132 19.74 28.68 -32.88
C ALA A 132 20.08 27.56 -31.90
N GLY A 133 20.67 26.46 -32.43
CA GLY A 133 21.58 25.50 -31.79
C GLY A 133 21.25 25.01 -30.39
N ASP A 134 20.68 23.84 -30.21
CA ASP A 134 20.35 23.09 -29.00
C ASP A 134 18.97 23.31 -28.34
N ALA A 135 18.02 23.89 -29.04
CA ALA A 135 16.64 23.97 -28.51
C ALA A 135 15.96 22.59 -28.48
N MET A 136 15.53 22.17 -27.30
CA MET A 136 14.72 20.95 -27.14
C MET A 136 13.29 21.20 -27.57
N VAL A 137 12.64 20.20 -28.18
CA VAL A 137 11.23 20.24 -28.61
C VAL A 137 10.35 19.92 -27.40
N GLY A 138 9.59 20.91 -26.94
CA GLY A 138 8.65 20.78 -25.84
C GLY A 138 7.19 20.61 -26.28
N THR A 139 6.31 20.52 -25.30
CA THR A 139 4.85 20.41 -25.50
C THR A 139 4.28 21.65 -26.18
N LYS A 140 4.89 22.82 -25.97
CA LYS A 140 4.50 24.10 -26.61
C LYS A 140 4.73 24.07 -28.13
N GLU A 141 5.88 23.64 -28.56
CA GLU A 141 6.29 23.54 -29.97
C GLU A 141 5.40 22.51 -30.69
N LEU A 142 5.12 21.37 -30.04
CA LEU A 142 4.21 20.35 -30.57
C LEU A 142 2.77 20.89 -30.75
N ALA A 143 2.23 21.56 -29.74
CA ALA A 143 0.89 22.13 -29.80
C ALA A 143 0.77 23.21 -30.87
N LEU A 144 1.76 24.12 -30.96
CA LEU A 144 1.79 25.19 -31.98
C LEU A 144 1.87 24.63 -33.40
N ALA A 145 2.65 23.57 -33.61
CA ALA A 145 2.76 22.93 -34.90
C ALA A 145 1.46 22.22 -35.34
N MET A 146 0.75 21.59 -34.40
CA MET A 146 -0.58 21.00 -34.65
C MET A 146 -1.64 22.04 -34.99
N ILE A 147 -1.63 23.18 -34.28
CA ILE A 147 -2.57 24.30 -34.48
C ILE A 147 -2.22 25.08 -35.76
N ALA A 148 -0.98 25.09 -36.19
CA ALA A 148 -0.57 25.78 -37.42
C ALA A 148 -0.95 25.05 -38.70
N ASP A 149 -1.15 23.74 -38.67
CA ASP A 149 -1.44 22.91 -39.82
C ASP A 149 -2.94 22.63 -39.96
N GLN A 150 -3.61 23.34 -40.85
CA GLN A 150 -5.04 23.17 -41.08
C GLN A 150 -5.42 21.79 -41.68
N THR A 151 -4.46 21.04 -42.19
CA THR A 151 -4.67 19.67 -42.70
C THR A 151 -4.52 18.62 -41.62
N CYS A 152 -4.08 19.02 -40.43
CA CYS A 152 -3.86 18.14 -39.32
C CYS A 152 -5.19 17.74 -38.65
N GLY A 153 -5.37 16.43 -38.35
CA GLY A 153 -6.59 15.95 -37.70
C GLY A 153 -6.85 16.60 -36.33
N ALA A 154 -5.80 16.97 -35.59
CA ALA A 154 -5.92 17.72 -34.35
C ALA A 154 -6.49 19.12 -34.54
N TYR A 155 -6.11 19.83 -35.63
CA TYR A 155 -6.70 21.12 -35.97
C TYR A 155 -8.20 21.00 -36.26
N GLY A 156 -8.60 20.05 -37.13
CA GLY A 156 -10.02 19.80 -37.45
C GLY A 156 -10.82 19.42 -36.21
N LEU A 157 -10.26 18.70 -35.25
CA LEU A 157 -10.93 18.36 -34.01
C LEU A 157 -11.18 19.61 -33.14
N LEU A 158 -10.23 20.52 -33.04
CA LEU A 158 -10.38 21.76 -32.27
C LEU A 158 -11.33 22.75 -32.96
N ALA A 159 -11.22 22.92 -34.30
CA ALA A 159 -11.97 23.91 -35.07
C ALA A 159 -13.38 23.43 -35.40
N ASP A 160 -13.51 22.19 -35.91
CA ASP A 160 -14.77 21.71 -36.47
C ASP A 160 -15.65 20.96 -35.45
N ASP A 161 -15.03 20.18 -34.54
CA ASP A 161 -15.77 19.36 -33.57
C ASP A 161 -16.04 20.09 -32.25
N LEU A 162 -15.12 20.95 -31.81
CA LEU A 162 -15.17 21.65 -30.52
C LEU A 162 -15.48 23.15 -30.65
N ASP A 163 -15.55 23.68 -31.89
CA ASP A 163 -15.82 25.11 -32.19
C ASP A 163 -14.88 26.07 -31.38
N CYS A 164 -13.62 25.65 -31.22
CA CYS A 164 -12.64 26.43 -30.51
C CYS A 164 -12.03 27.54 -31.38
N ASP A 165 -11.83 28.73 -30.84
CA ASP A 165 -11.05 29.80 -31.53
C ASP A 165 -9.57 29.41 -31.53
N VAL A 166 -9.16 28.70 -32.58
CA VAL A 166 -7.80 28.19 -32.78
C VAL A 166 -6.78 29.33 -32.89
N ALA A 167 -7.19 30.49 -33.44
CA ALA A 167 -6.33 31.68 -33.55
C ALA A 167 -6.08 32.31 -32.19
N ALA A 168 -7.08 32.41 -31.35
CA ALA A 168 -6.96 32.86 -29.98
C ALA A 168 -6.11 31.88 -29.15
N MET A 169 -6.28 30.57 -29.37
CA MET A 169 -5.47 29.52 -28.71
C MET A 169 -4.01 29.63 -29.08
N ARG A 170 -3.67 29.87 -30.33
CA ARG A 170 -2.30 30.09 -30.78
C ARG A 170 -1.66 31.30 -30.11
N ASN A 171 -2.41 32.41 -30.01
CA ASN A 171 -1.91 33.65 -29.38
C ASN A 171 -1.70 33.47 -27.86
N GLU A 172 -2.57 32.74 -27.19
CA GLU A 172 -2.46 32.45 -25.75
C GLU A 172 -1.28 31.53 -25.46
N ILE A 173 -1.07 30.49 -26.27
CA ILE A 173 0.09 29.58 -26.16
C ILE A 173 1.41 30.31 -26.45
N ASN A 174 1.42 31.28 -27.40
CA ASN A 174 2.62 32.11 -27.67
C ASN A 174 2.89 33.14 -26.58
N GLY A 175 1.92 33.47 -25.73
CA GLY A 175 2.06 34.49 -24.71
C GLY A 175 1.92 35.92 -25.24
N GLU A 176 1.37 36.11 -26.48
CA GLU A 176 1.10 37.42 -27.06
C GLU A 176 -0.18 38.01 -26.48
N LYS A 177 -0.05 38.85 -25.46
CA LYS A 177 -1.17 39.69 -24.98
C LYS A 177 -1.48 40.77 -26.00
N LYS A 178 -2.65 40.80 -26.61
CA LYS A 178 -3.17 41.93 -27.36
C LYS A 178 -3.17 43.18 -26.49
N GLU A 179 -2.28 44.14 -26.75
CA GLU A 179 -2.40 45.50 -26.27
C GLU A 179 -3.61 46.18 -26.93
N LEU A 180 -4.65 46.42 -26.15
CA LEU A 180 -5.69 47.34 -26.48
C LEU A 180 -5.13 48.78 -26.38
N VAL A 181 -4.87 49.39 -27.55
CA VAL A 181 -4.51 50.80 -27.65
C VAL A 181 -5.69 51.67 -27.21
N GLY A 182 -5.52 52.44 -26.16
CA GLY A 182 -6.48 53.43 -25.66
C GLY A 182 -5.96 54.29 -24.56
N ALA A 183 -5.48 55.49 -24.93
CA ALA A 183 -5.39 56.73 -24.17
C ALA A 183 -4.64 56.76 -22.81
N GLY A 184 -3.56 57.56 -22.83
CA GLY A 184 -2.60 57.85 -21.79
C GLY A 184 -3.15 58.27 -20.43
N LYS A 185 -2.43 57.76 -19.44
CA LYS A 185 -2.12 58.42 -18.19
C LYS A 185 -0.83 57.80 -17.65
N LYS A 186 0.16 58.66 -17.36
CA LYS A 186 1.37 58.28 -16.64
C LYS A 186 1.00 57.58 -15.34
N LEU A 187 1.23 56.25 -15.24
CA LEU A 187 1.13 55.55 -13.98
C LEU A 187 2.57 55.29 -13.46
N GLY A 188 2.74 55.66 -12.22
CA GLY A 188 3.97 55.42 -11.48
C GLY A 188 4.34 53.94 -11.41
N LYS A 189 5.62 53.67 -11.14
CA LYS A 189 6.18 52.34 -10.91
C LYS A 189 5.20 51.46 -10.15
N LYS A 190 4.66 50.39 -10.79
CA LYS A 190 3.96 49.34 -10.10
C LYS A 190 4.91 48.77 -9.05
N LYS A 191 4.55 48.88 -7.77
CA LYS A 191 5.19 48.10 -6.70
C LYS A 191 5.13 46.66 -7.13
N LYS A 192 6.27 45.97 -7.23
CA LYS A 192 6.32 44.47 -7.25
C LYS A 192 5.44 44.03 -6.11
N GLY A 193 4.51 43.10 -6.36
CA GLY A 193 3.75 42.46 -5.31
C GLY A 193 4.73 41.95 -4.24
N SER A 194 4.36 42.03 -2.97
CA SER A 194 5.20 41.55 -1.88
C SER A 194 5.37 40.05 -2.03
N ALA A 195 6.59 39.56 -2.21
CA ALA A 195 6.90 38.15 -2.32
C ALA A 195 6.40 37.36 -1.08
N LEU A 196 6.43 38.07 0.06
CA LEU A 196 5.91 37.53 1.32
C LEU A 196 4.37 37.39 1.31
N ALA A 197 3.64 38.30 0.65
CA ALA A 197 2.19 38.20 0.52
C ALA A 197 1.73 37.12 -0.47
N GLU A 198 2.59 36.75 -1.42
CA GLU A 198 2.33 35.68 -2.39
C GLU A 198 2.60 34.28 -1.79
N CYS A 199 3.58 34.15 -0.88
CA CYS A 199 4.06 32.87 -0.37
C CYS A 199 3.81 32.67 1.13
N GLY A 200 3.23 33.64 1.85
CA GLY A 200 3.01 33.61 3.30
C GLY A 200 1.55 33.82 3.68
N VAL A 201 1.11 33.14 4.74
CA VAL A 201 -0.19 33.34 5.39
C VAL A 201 0.04 34.06 6.71
N ASP A 202 -0.62 35.21 6.93
CA ASP A 202 -0.51 35.98 8.18
C ASP A 202 -1.43 35.38 9.26
N LEU A 203 -0.89 34.49 10.09
CA LEU A 203 -1.61 33.86 11.19
C LEU A 203 -2.14 34.87 12.22
N THR A 204 -1.44 36.00 12.38
CA THR A 204 -1.90 37.07 13.31
C THR A 204 -3.11 37.81 12.75
N ALA A 205 -3.19 37.96 11.43
CA ALA A 205 -4.38 38.53 10.78
C ALA A 205 -5.57 37.57 10.86
N ASP A 206 -5.34 36.27 10.68
CA ASP A 206 -6.39 35.24 10.81
C ASP A 206 -6.85 35.07 12.26
N ALA A 207 -5.96 35.19 13.24
CA ALA A 207 -6.31 35.26 14.67
C ALA A 207 -7.24 36.44 14.97
N ARG A 208 -6.92 37.65 14.47
CA ARG A 208 -7.79 38.83 14.61
C ARG A 208 -9.15 38.69 13.94
N ALA A 209 -9.21 37.90 12.86
CA ALA A 209 -10.44 37.60 12.14
C ALA A 209 -11.27 36.49 12.78
N GLY A 210 -10.76 35.85 13.87
CA GLY A 210 -11.41 34.71 14.53
C GLY A 210 -11.48 33.44 13.69
N LYS A 211 -10.54 33.27 12.75
CA LYS A 211 -10.53 32.10 11.84
C LYS A 211 -9.70 30.94 12.33
N LEU A 212 -8.88 31.16 13.37
CA LEU A 212 -8.03 30.12 13.93
C LEU A 212 -8.77 29.35 15.01
N ASP A 213 -8.55 28.06 15.04
CA ASP A 213 -9.07 27.18 16.09
C ASP A 213 -8.43 27.46 17.47
N PRO A 214 -9.15 27.28 18.57
CA PRO A 214 -8.63 27.51 19.91
C PRO A 214 -7.53 26.48 20.23
N VAL A 215 -6.37 26.95 20.66
CA VAL A 215 -5.24 26.12 21.06
C VAL A 215 -5.34 25.81 22.56
N LEU A 216 -5.62 24.55 22.89
CA LEU A 216 -5.86 24.06 24.22
C LEU A 216 -4.83 23.00 24.65
N GLY A 217 -4.46 22.97 25.92
CA GLY A 217 -3.60 21.94 26.50
C GLY A 217 -2.13 21.98 26.04
N ARG A 218 -1.65 23.15 25.54
CA ARG A 218 -0.27 23.35 25.05
C ARG A 218 0.42 24.55 25.70
N ASP A 219 -0.05 24.99 26.86
CA ASP A 219 0.43 26.22 27.53
C ASP A 219 1.93 26.16 27.87
N ALA A 220 2.42 25.00 28.31
CA ALA A 220 3.83 24.81 28.66
C ALA A 220 4.76 24.91 27.44
N GLU A 221 4.34 24.34 26.33
CA GLU A 221 5.09 24.37 25.06
C GLU A 221 5.09 25.77 24.47
N VAL A 222 3.95 26.45 24.44
CA VAL A 222 3.83 27.85 23.97
C VAL A 222 4.64 28.78 24.85
N GLU A 223 4.58 28.67 26.18
CA GLU A 223 5.42 29.45 27.10
C GLU A 223 6.92 29.19 26.83
N ARG A 224 7.30 27.93 26.55
CA ARG A 224 8.67 27.58 26.17
C ARG A 224 9.10 28.26 24.89
N VAL A 225 8.23 28.32 23.86
CA VAL A 225 8.46 29.05 22.60
C VAL A 225 8.66 30.54 22.88
N LEU A 226 7.78 31.17 23.65
CA LEU A 226 7.88 32.56 24.03
C LEU A 226 9.20 32.86 24.75
N ARG A 227 9.61 32.05 25.70
CA ARG A 227 10.89 32.18 26.43
C ARG A 227 12.07 32.13 25.48
N ILE A 228 12.03 31.27 24.43
CA ILE A 228 13.11 31.16 23.45
C ILE A 228 13.15 32.39 22.55
N LEU A 229 12.00 32.86 22.05
CA LEU A 229 11.91 34.03 21.16
C LEU A 229 12.46 35.33 21.80
N VAL A 230 12.38 35.47 23.12
CA VAL A 230 12.91 36.63 23.84
C VAL A 230 14.42 36.56 24.11
N ARG A 231 15.06 35.42 23.90
CA ARG A 231 16.50 35.22 24.14
C ARG A 231 17.37 36.10 23.24
N ARG A 232 18.53 36.51 23.74
CA ARG A 232 19.52 37.25 22.93
C ARG A 232 20.25 36.39 21.90
N ARG A 233 20.40 35.10 22.20
CA ARG A 233 21.06 34.09 21.33
C ARG A 233 20.23 32.81 21.32
N LYS A 234 20.28 32.07 20.22
CA LYS A 234 19.44 30.89 20.01
C LYS A 234 17.95 31.21 20.20
N SER A 235 17.49 32.30 19.55
CA SER A 235 16.15 32.85 19.66
C SER A 235 15.16 32.22 18.68
N ASN A 236 15.54 31.18 17.96
CA ASN A 236 14.65 30.50 17.01
C ASN A 236 14.25 29.14 17.59
N PRO A 237 13.01 28.95 18.05
CA PRO A 237 12.52 27.65 18.46
C PRO A 237 12.32 26.73 17.24
N CYS A 238 12.60 25.44 17.41
CA CYS A 238 12.26 24.41 16.45
C CYS A 238 11.34 23.41 17.16
N LEU A 239 10.09 23.33 16.73
CA LEU A 239 9.10 22.38 17.22
C LEU A 239 9.41 21.01 16.66
N VAL A 240 9.76 20.07 17.53
CA VAL A 240 10.21 18.72 17.15
C VAL A 240 9.28 17.70 17.77
N GLY A 241 8.59 16.95 16.94
CA GLY A 241 7.62 15.92 17.40
C GLY A 241 7.10 15.10 16.23
N ASP A 242 6.39 14.02 16.56
CA ASP A 242 5.80 13.13 15.58
C ASP A 242 4.75 13.83 14.69
N PRO A 243 4.40 13.31 13.52
CA PRO A 243 3.34 13.87 12.68
C PRO A 243 2.00 13.81 13.44
N GLY A 244 1.16 14.85 13.27
CA GLY A 244 -0.18 14.89 13.88
C GLY A 244 -0.25 15.23 15.37
N VAL A 245 0.88 15.56 16.05
CA VAL A 245 0.86 15.96 17.48
C VAL A 245 0.48 17.43 17.72
N GLY A 246 0.15 18.19 16.68
CA GLY A 246 -0.28 19.59 16.79
C GLY A 246 0.87 20.61 16.80
N LYS A 247 1.96 20.40 16.05
CA LYS A 247 3.08 21.38 15.94
C LYS A 247 2.62 22.72 15.35
N THR A 248 1.78 22.69 14.32
CA THR A 248 1.25 23.89 13.66
C THR A 248 0.34 24.68 14.58
N ALA A 249 -0.50 24.00 15.38
CA ALA A 249 -1.36 24.64 16.38
C ALA A 249 -0.60 25.51 17.38
N ILE A 250 0.64 25.13 17.74
CA ILE A 250 1.47 25.95 18.64
C ILE A 250 1.83 27.31 17.99
N ALA A 251 2.04 27.35 16.67
CA ALA A 251 2.29 28.60 15.96
C ALA A 251 1.03 29.47 15.86
N GLU A 252 -0.13 28.83 15.72
CA GLU A 252 -1.44 29.49 15.76
C GLU A 252 -1.74 30.03 17.14
N GLY A 253 -1.48 29.27 18.22
CA GLY A 253 -1.60 29.71 19.59
C GLY A 253 -0.68 30.89 19.94
N LEU A 254 0.55 30.87 19.39
CA LEU A 254 1.45 32.01 19.51
C LEU A 254 0.86 33.27 18.84
N ALA A 255 0.21 33.12 17.69
CA ALA A 255 -0.43 34.24 17.00
C ALA A 255 -1.65 34.78 17.79
N GLN A 256 -2.44 33.89 18.38
CA GLN A 256 -3.56 34.28 19.25
C GLN A 256 -3.10 35.05 20.50
N LEU A 257 -2.09 34.54 21.20
CA LEU A 257 -1.52 35.24 22.38
C LEU A 257 -0.93 36.60 22.04
N ILE A 258 -0.35 36.76 20.84
CA ILE A 258 0.14 38.07 20.38
C ILE A 258 -1.04 39.06 20.17
N VAL A 259 -2.16 38.57 19.61
CA VAL A 259 -3.37 39.39 19.39
C VAL A 259 -4.02 39.78 20.71
N ASP A 260 -4.11 38.84 21.67
CA ASP A 260 -4.67 39.05 22.99
C ASP A 260 -3.79 39.95 23.90
N GLY A 261 -2.52 40.10 23.51
CA GLY A 261 -1.55 40.91 24.24
C GLY A 261 -0.87 40.18 25.41
N ASP A 262 -1.11 38.87 25.55
CA ASP A 262 -0.62 38.02 26.64
C ASP A 262 0.81 37.50 26.39
N VAL A 263 1.64 38.40 25.86
CA VAL A 263 3.02 38.12 25.50
C VAL A 263 3.97 39.18 26.06
N PRO A 264 5.25 38.86 26.25
CA PRO A 264 6.24 39.87 26.66
C PRO A 264 6.25 41.09 25.72
N GLU A 265 6.52 42.30 26.28
CA GLU A 265 6.45 43.58 25.54
C GLU A 265 7.16 43.57 24.20
N ARG A 266 8.28 42.81 24.08
CA ARG A 266 9.05 42.69 22.86
C ARG A 266 8.34 41.98 21.72
N LEU A 267 7.27 41.22 22.01
CA LEU A 267 6.52 40.42 21.06
C LEU A 267 5.13 41.00 20.75
N LYS A 268 4.62 41.99 21.52
CA LYS A 268 3.26 42.53 21.37
C LYS A 268 2.95 43.12 20.00
N ASN A 269 3.99 43.65 19.30
CA ASN A 269 3.80 44.25 17.97
C ASN A 269 4.36 43.36 16.84
N LYS A 270 4.58 42.06 17.11
CA LYS A 270 5.04 41.13 16.12
C LYS A 270 3.88 40.50 15.37
N ARG A 271 4.14 40.06 14.13
CA ARG A 271 3.25 39.30 13.29
C ARG A 271 3.85 37.94 13.06
N VAL A 272 3.06 36.90 13.13
CA VAL A 272 3.46 35.53 12.79
C VAL A 272 3.00 35.24 11.37
N ILE A 273 3.96 34.98 10.47
CA ILE A 273 3.65 34.64 9.07
C ILE A 273 4.13 33.24 8.78
N SER A 274 3.19 32.38 8.42
CA SER A 274 3.45 30.99 7.98
C SER A 274 3.92 30.97 6.53
N LEU A 275 5.15 30.50 6.29
CA LEU A 275 5.73 30.40 4.97
C LEU A 275 5.32 29.09 4.32
N GLN A 276 4.59 29.15 3.22
CA GLN A 276 4.17 27.99 2.44
C GLN A 276 5.26 27.59 1.42
N LEU A 277 6.05 26.57 1.75
CA LEU A 277 7.15 26.10 0.90
C LEU A 277 6.67 25.61 -0.47
N GLY A 278 5.47 25.01 -0.54
CA GLY A 278 4.85 24.61 -1.81
C GLY A 278 4.63 25.78 -2.76
N MET A 279 4.26 26.97 -2.25
CA MET A 279 4.06 28.17 -3.07
C MET A 279 5.38 28.79 -3.54
N LEU A 280 6.45 28.65 -2.74
CA LEU A 280 7.79 29.04 -3.16
C LEU A 280 8.33 28.18 -4.30
N LEU A 281 8.00 26.88 -4.31
CA LEU A 281 8.39 25.93 -5.35
C LEU A 281 7.43 25.95 -6.56
N ALA A 282 6.19 26.40 -6.37
CA ALA A 282 5.21 26.48 -7.45
C ALA A 282 5.66 27.42 -8.56
N ASN A 283 5.58 26.96 -9.81
CA ASN A 283 5.96 27.72 -11.02
C ASN A 283 7.45 28.10 -11.11
N THR A 284 8.34 27.49 -10.35
CA THR A 284 9.77 27.66 -10.55
C THR A 284 10.28 26.60 -11.53
N LYS A 285 10.63 27.02 -12.74
CA LYS A 285 11.21 26.14 -13.78
C LYS A 285 12.71 25.92 -13.56
N TYR A 286 13.36 26.87 -12.91
CA TYR A 286 14.78 26.83 -12.64
C TYR A 286 15.08 27.02 -11.16
N ARG A 287 16.06 26.31 -10.66
CA ARG A 287 16.51 26.36 -9.26
C ARG A 287 16.81 27.78 -8.77
N GLY A 288 17.39 28.62 -9.62
CA GLY A 288 17.70 30.03 -9.30
C GLY A 288 16.47 30.91 -9.01
N GLU A 289 15.30 30.58 -9.57
CA GLU A 289 14.06 31.31 -9.30
C GLU A 289 13.54 31.08 -7.87
N PHE A 290 13.66 29.84 -7.36
CA PHE A 290 13.35 29.52 -5.97
C PHE A 290 14.29 30.27 -5.01
N GLU A 291 15.59 30.29 -5.30
CA GLU A 291 16.59 31.00 -4.51
C GLU A 291 16.34 32.51 -4.49
N GLU A 292 15.97 33.09 -5.64
CA GLU A 292 15.63 34.53 -5.75
C GLU A 292 14.34 34.85 -4.97
N ARG A 293 13.30 34.02 -5.05
CA ARG A 293 12.06 34.22 -4.29
C ARG A 293 12.30 34.13 -2.79
N LEU A 294 13.00 33.10 -2.33
CA LEU A 294 13.36 32.96 -0.92
C LEU A 294 14.19 34.12 -0.42
N LYS A 295 15.16 34.60 -1.22
CA LYS A 295 15.95 35.79 -0.91
C LYS A 295 15.07 37.05 -0.80
N ASN A 296 14.11 37.23 -1.71
CA ASN A 296 13.20 38.38 -1.67
C ASN A 296 12.32 38.32 -0.39
N VAL A 297 11.81 37.15 0.00
CA VAL A 297 11.06 36.94 1.26
C VAL A 297 11.93 37.29 2.45
N ILE A 298 13.18 36.80 2.51
CA ILE A 298 14.11 37.09 3.61
C ILE A 298 14.39 38.59 3.71
N ASP A 299 14.59 39.26 2.58
CA ASP A 299 14.87 40.70 2.56
C ASP A 299 13.64 41.52 2.95
N GLU A 300 12.41 41.11 2.60
CA GLU A 300 11.17 41.72 3.06
C GLU A 300 10.98 41.56 4.57
N VAL A 301 11.21 40.35 5.12
CA VAL A 301 11.14 40.07 6.56
C VAL A 301 12.12 40.90 7.35
N LYS A 302 13.35 41.07 6.84
CA LYS A 302 14.36 41.95 7.46
C LYS A 302 13.96 43.43 7.43
N ALA A 303 13.39 43.88 6.31
CA ALA A 303 12.97 45.27 6.15
C ALA A 303 11.78 45.61 7.05
N ALA A 304 10.87 44.69 7.26
CA ALA A 304 9.71 44.83 8.13
C ALA A 304 10.11 44.86 9.61
N GLY A 305 11.00 43.96 10.05
CA GLY A 305 11.55 43.93 11.41
C GLY A 305 10.55 43.49 12.50
N ASP A 306 9.26 43.39 12.19
CA ASP A 306 8.17 43.02 13.09
C ASP A 306 7.64 41.57 12.86
N ILE A 307 8.29 40.82 11.98
CA ILE A 307 7.79 39.50 11.54
C ILE A 307 8.52 38.38 12.28
N ILE A 308 7.76 37.41 12.74
CA ILE A 308 8.20 36.08 13.15
C ILE A 308 7.78 35.12 12.03
N MET A 309 8.74 34.51 11.37
CA MET A 309 8.47 33.57 10.27
C MET A 309 8.23 32.17 10.85
N PHE A 310 7.10 31.57 10.58
CA PHE A 310 6.85 30.17 10.85
C PHE A 310 7.13 29.34 9.59
N VAL A 311 7.90 28.29 9.75
CA VAL A 311 8.26 27.37 8.66
C VAL A 311 7.93 25.97 9.09
N ASP A 312 6.85 25.46 8.51
CA ASP A 312 6.54 24.05 8.64
C ASP A 312 7.45 23.22 7.72
N GLU A 313 7.71 21.95 8.09
CA GLU A 313 8.63 21.08 7.36
C GLU A 313 10.02 21.75 7.14
N LEU A 314 10.59 22.34 8.20
CA LEU A 314 11.84 23.10 8.15
C LEU A 314 12.98 22.32 7.46
N HIS A 315 12.99 21.00 7.55
CA HIS A 315 13.96 20.12 6.91
C HIS A 315 13.95 20.22 5.38
N MET A 316 12.81 20.56 4.76
CA MET A 316 12.72 20.76 3.32
C MET A 316 13.60 21.95 2.85
N LEU A 317 13.69 23.00 3.66
CA LEU A 317 14.57 24.14 3.35
C LEU A 317 16.06 23.77 3.43
N VAL A 318 16.40 22.80 4.27
CA VAL A 318 17.80 22.37 4.49
C VAL A 318 18.22 21.30 3.50
N GLY A 319 17.25 20.48 3.00
CA GLY A 319 17.47 19.36 2.07
C GLY A 319 17.22 19.67 0.60
N ALA A 320 16.66 20.83 0.27
CA ALA A 320 16.25 21.21 -1.09
C ALA A 320 17.42 21.46 -2.07
N GLY A 321 18.60 20.93 -1.81
CA GLY A 321 19.80 21.18 -2.61
C GLY A 321 20.74 20.01 -2.88
N GLY A 322 20.52 18.83 -2.35
CA GLY A 322 21.53 17.78 -2.35
C GLY A 322 21.12 16.42 -2.93
N THR A 323 21.07 16.29 -4.25
CA THR A 323 21.19 14.99 -4.92
C THR A 323 22.11 15.12 -6.13
N GLY A 324 23.41 15.35 -5.89
CA GLY A 324 24.43 15.40 -6.95
C GLY A 324 25.75 15.93 -6.41
N GLU A 325 26.85 15.35 -6.87
CA GLU A 325 28.23 15.75 -6.56
C GLU A 325 28.61 17.17 -7.01
N ASP A 326 27.71 17.92 -7.64
CA ASP A 326 27.89 19.32 -7.99
C ASP A 326 27.33 20.23 -6.89
N GLY A 327 28.22 20.91 -6.20
CA GLY A 327 28.05 21.79 -5.05
C GLY A 327 27.04 22.94 -5.23
N GLY A 328 25.79 22.63 -5.38
CA GLY A 328 24.71 23.60 -5.46
C GLY A 328 24.37 24.19 -4.09
N MET A 329 24.18 25.52 -4.04
CA MET A 329 23.81 26.24 -2.83
C MET A 329 22.49 25.75 -2.28
N ASP A 330 22.51 25.24 -1.06
CA ASP A 330 21.36 24.79 -0.28
C ASP A 330 20.53 26.01 0.15
N ALA A 331 19.20 25.96 0.06
CA ALA A 331 18.31 27.03 0.53
C ALA A 331 18.57 27.39 2.00
N GLY A 332 18.96 26.42 2.81
CA GLY A 332 19.46 26.64 4.17
C GLY A 332 20.63 27.62 4.22
N ASN A 333 21.51 27.62 3.24
CA ASN A 333 22.66 28.52 3.19
C ASN A 333 22.27 30.00 2.99
N LEU A 334 21.11 30.27 2.36
CA LEU A 334 20.61 31.66 2.21
C LEU A 334 20.05 32.19 3.54
N MET A 335 19.45 31.36 4.36
CA MET A 335 18.92 31.76 5.66
C MET A 335 19.99 31.86 6.75
N LYS A 336 21.05 31.03 6.71
CA LYS A 336 22.12 30.99 7.71
C LYS A 336 22.74 32.36 8.09
N PRO A 337 23.07 33.25 7.16
CA PRO A 337 23.61 34.54 7.50
C PRO A 337 22.64 35.46 8.25
N ALA A 338 21.35 35.43 7.85
CA ALA A 338 20.30 36.25 8.48
C ALA A 338 19.96 35.77 9.89
N LEU A 339 19.82 34.43 10.07
CA LEU A 339 19.67 33.79 11.37
C LEU A 339 20.89 34.00 12.29
N ALA A 340 22.11 34.01 11.69
CA ALA A 340 23.34 34.19 12.42
C ALA A 340 23.47 35.58 13.02
N ARG A 341 23.05 36.61 12.28
CA ARG A 341 23.05 37.99 12.74
C ARG A 341 21.86 38.39 13.59
N GLY A 342 20.83 37.49 13.66
CA GLY A 342 19.56 37.77 14.36
C GLY A 342 18.71 38.82 13.64
N GLU A 343 18.88 38.94 12.32
CA GLU A 343 18.11 39.85 11.46
C GLU A 343 16.70 39.37 11.22
N ILE A 344 16.47 38.03 11.34
CA ILE A 344 15.18 37.36 11.23
C ILE A 344 14.93 36.48 12.47
N GLN A 345 13.68 36.37 12.88
CA GLN A 345 13.21 35.39 13.86
C GLN A 345 12.39 34.33 13.14
N CYS A 346 12.68 33.07 13.46
CA CYS A 346 12.04 31.93 12.82
C CYS A 346 11.59 30.90 13.85
N VAL A 347 10.38 30.41 13.71
CA VAL A 347 9.86 29.22 14.39
C VAL A 347 9.80 28.12 13.36
N GLY A 348 10.54 27.05 13.53
CA GLY A 348 10.51 25.91 12.63
C GLY A 348 9.66 24.75 13.22
N ALA A 349 9.08 23.92 12.37
CA ALA A 349 8.47 22.66 12.78
C ALA A 349 9.03 21.52 11.92
N THR A 350 9.28 20.36 12.52
CA THR A 350 9.79 19.16 11.83
C THR A 350 9.61 17.91 12.69
N THR A 351 9.85 16.72 12.13
CA THR A 351 9.86 15.49 12.92
C THR A 351 11.19 15.28 13.66
N ILE A 352 11.19 14.33 14.62
CA ILE A 352 12.41 14.00 15.40
C ILE A 352 13.51 13.44 14.50
N GLU A 353 13.14 12.57 13.56
CA GLU A 353 14.10 11.94 12.64
C GLU A 353 14.73 12.95 11.68
N GLU A 354 13.90 13.84 11.10
CA GLU A 354 14.33 14.88 10.17
C GLU A 354 15.18 15.94 10.86
N TYR A 355 14.84 16.31 12.10
CA TYR A 355 15.65 17.19 12.92
C TYR A 355 17.06 16.65 13.08
N ARG A 356 17.20 15.37 13.47
CA ARG A 356 18.49 14.69 13.62
C ARG A 356 19.24 14.57 12.29
N LYS A 357 18.55 14.28 11.21
CA LYS A 357 19.13 14.02 9.89
C LYS A 357 19.63 15.31 9.21
N HIS A 358 18.88 16.39 9.33
CA HIS A 358 19.10 17.62 8.55
C HIS A 358 19.58 18.81 9.40
N ILE A 359 19.06 19.03 10.60
CA ILE A 359 19.35 20.23 11.40
C ILE A 359 20.50 19.99 12.38
N GLU A 360 20.49 18.88 13.11
CA GLU A 360 21.51 18.56 14.11
C GLU A 360 22.89 18.30 13.47
N LYS A 361 22.92 17.79 12.23
CA LYS A 361 24.16 17.58 11.48
C LYS A 361 24.80 18.89 10.98
N ASP A 362 24.01 19.95 10.83
CA ASP A 362 24.50 21.24 10.39
C ASP A 362 24.85 22.14 11.60
N ALA A 363 26.13 22.21 11.95
CA ALA A 363 26.62 22.97 13.09
C ALA A 363 26.23 24.46 13.10
N ALA A 364 25.90 25.05 11.94
CA ALA A 364 25.46 26.44 11.84
C ALA A 364 23.99 26.61 12.24
N LEU A 365 23.13 25.68 11.83
CA LEU A 365 21.71 25.64 12.18
C LEU A 365 21.50 25.18 13.61
N GLU A 366 22.17 24.13 14.06
CA GLU A 366 22.12 23.62 15.43
C GLU A 366 22.41 24.70 16.48
N ARG A 367 23.38 25.59 16.19
CA ARG A 367 23.70 26.73 17.07
C ARG A 367 22.66 27.84 17.04
N ARG A 368 21.69 27.82 16.14
CA ARG A 368 20.67 28.87 15.95
C ARG A 368 19.29 28.45 16.36
N PHE A 369 18.94 27.22 16.10
CA PHE A 369 17.67 26.62 16.51
C PHE A 369 17.76 25.98 17.89
N GLN A 370 16.70 26.16 18.69
CA GLN A 370 16.55 25.51 19.98
C GLN A 370 15.39 24.52 19.90
N PRO A 371 15.62 23.20 20.05
CA PRO A 371 14.54 22.25 19.95
C PRO A 371 13.57 22.38 21.14
N VAL A 372 12.29 22.37 20.81
CA VAL A 372 11.15 22.25 21.72
C VAL A 372 10.45 20.94 21.36
N ARG A 373 10.53 19.96 22.24
CA ARG A 373 9.89 18.67 22.02
C ARG A 373 8.39 18.78 22.26
N ILE A 374 7.63 18.35 21.27
CA ILE A 374 6.18 18.28 21.30
C ILE A 374 5.82 16.81 21.35
N GLY A 375 5.31 16.37 22.48
CA GLY A 375 4.86 14.98 22.66
C GLY A 375 3.40 14.80 22.25
N GLU A 376 2.99 13.54 22.12
CA GLU A 376 1.58 13.17 22.00
C GLU A 376 0.83 13.63 23.26
N PRO A 377 -0.30 14.37 23.15
CA PRO A 377 -1.09 14.78 24.29
C PRO A 377 -1.72 13.58 25.00
N SER A 378 -2.00 13.74 26.29
CA SER A 378 -2.74 12.71 27.02
C SER A 378 -4.16 12.52 26.44
N PRO A 379 -4.80 11.39 26.66
CA PRO A 379 -6.21 11.22 26.27
C PRO A 379 -7.15 12.27 26.88
N GLU A 380 -6.85 12.76 28.09
CA GLU A 380 -7.62 13.79 28.75
C GLU A 380 -7.45 15.17 28.09
N ASP A 381 -6.21 15.54 27.76
CA ASP A 381 -5.91 16.76 27.00
C ASP A 381 -6.52 16.70 25.59
N SER A 382 -6.42 15.55 24.93
CA SER A 382 -7.02 15.33 23.60
C SER A 382 -8.55 15.49 23.63
N LEU A 383 -9.20 15.01 24.68
CA LEU A 383 -10.64 15.21 24.86
C LEU A 383 -10.97 16.70 25.06
N THR A 384 -10.11 17.43 25.75
CA THR A 384 -10.27 18.89 25.95
C THR A 384 -10.11 19.63 24.63
N ILE A 385 -9.15 19.24 23.81
CA ILE A 385 -8.96 19.78 22.45
C ILE A 385 -10.20 19.50 21.59
N LEU A 386 -10.70 18.26 21.56
CA LEU A 386 -11.91 17.92 20.79
C LEU A 386 -13.15 18.69 21.25
N LYS A 387 -13.31 18.94 22.55
CA LYS A 387 -14.38 19.77 23.06
C LYS A 387 -14.27 21.21 22.60
N GLY A 388 -13.05 21.75 22.47
CA GLY A 388 -12.82 23.09 21.96
C GLY A 388 -13.12 23.20 20.46
N LEU A 389 -12.82 22.14 19.69
CA LEU A 389 -13.08 22.10 18.25
C LEU A 389 -14.53 21.72 17.89
N LYS A 390 -15.30 21.23 18.86
CA LYS A 390 -16.67 20.72 18.68
C LYS A 390 -17.53 21.66 17.85
N THR A 391 -17.58 22.95 18.23
CA THR A 391 -18.46 23.94 17.59
C THR A 391 -18.08 24.15 16.11
N THR A 392 -16.79 24.17 15.79
CA THR A 392 -16.29 24.34 14.42
C THR A 392 -16.74 23.17 13.51
N TYR A 393 -16.65 21.94 14.03
CA TYR A 393 -17.10 20.75 13.28
C TYR A 393 -18.63 20.62 13.22
N GLU A 394 -19.37 21.05 14.27
CA GLU A 394 -20.83 21.12 14.27
C GLU A 394 -21.35 22.09 13.20
N GLU A 395 -20.73 23.26 13.09
CA GLU A 395 -21.07 24.25 12.05
C GLU A 395 -20.71 23.75 10.64
N HIS A 396 -19.57 23.06 10.50
CA HIS A 396 -19.12 22.56 9.19
C HIS A 396 -20.03 21.47 8.62
N HIS A 397 -20.38 20.48 9.45
CA HIS A 397 -21.19 19.33 9.02
C HIS A 397 -22.70 19.54 9.21
N GLY A 398 -23.12 20.57 9.95
CA GLY A 398 -24.54 20.81 10.27
C GLY A 398 -25.13 19.73 11.19
N VAL A 399 -24.32 19.12 12.04
CA VAL A 399 -24.68 18.04 12.99
C VAL A 399 -24.32 18.43 14.42
N GLN A 400 -24.82 17.69 15.41
CA GLN A 400 -24.48 17.88 16.82
C GLN A 400 -23.69 16.65 17.31
N TYR A 401 -22.59 16.88 18.04
CA TYR A 401 -21.81 15.79 18.65
C TYR A 401 -22.21 15.60 20.11
N GLU A 402 -22.53 14.36 20.49
CA GLU A 402 -22.72 13.98 21.86
C GLU A 402 -21.39 14.01 22.62
N ALA A 403 -21.43 14.39 23.92
CA ALA A 403 -20.20 14.41 24.73
C ALA A 403 -19.57 13.01 24.87
N GLU A 404 -20.41 11.98 24.87
CA GLU A 404 -19.98 10.58 24.91
C GLU A 404 -19.32 10.14 23.61
N ALA A 405 -19.75 10.66 22.44
CA ALA A 405 -19.16 10.40 21.15
C ALA A 405 -17.71 10.92 21.10
N LEU A 406 -17.44 12.15 21.55
CA LEU A 406 -16.08 12.71 21.61
C LEU A 406 -15.17 11.91 22.56
N SER A 407 -15.69 11.52 23.73
CA SER A 407 -14.97 10.66 24.67
C SER A 407 -14.63 9.30 24.08
N SER A 408 -15.58 8.71 23.32
CA SER A 408 -15.39 7.45 22.63
C SER A 408 -14.40 7.57 21.49
N ALA A 409 -14.41 8.69 20.72
CA ALA A 409 -13.45 8.93 19.64
C ALA A 409 -12.01 8.89 20.18
N VAL A 410 -11.72 9.57 21.28
CA VAL A 410 -10.38 9.52 21.89
C VAL A 410 -10.02 8.11 22.37
N LYS A 411 -10.93 7.44 23.09
CA LYS A 411 -10.67 6.08 23.62
C LYS A 411 -10.45 5.06 22.52
N LEU A 412 -11.31 5.06 21.50
CA LEU A 412 -11.25 4.11 20.40
C LEU A 412 -10.07 4.39 19.49
N ALA A 413 -9.80 5.66 19.16
CA ALA A 413 -8.63 6.03 18.39
C ALA A 413 -7.32 5.66 19.10
N THR A 414 -7.23 5.86 20.42
CA THR A 414 -6.05 5.47 21.20
C THR A 414 -5.83 3.96 21.18
N ARG A 415 -6.90 3.18 21.27
CA ARG A 415 -6.82 1.71 21.38
C ARG A 415 -6.61 1.01 20.04
N TYR A 416 -7.24 1.48 18.96
CA TYR A 416 -7.32 0.76 17.71
C TYR A 416 -6.55 1.39 16.55
N ILE A 417 -6.24 2.71 16.62
CA ILE A 417 -5.45 3.41 15.60
C ILE A 417 -4.05 3.65 16.15
N THR A 418 -3.13 2.74 15.82
CA THR A 418 -1.77 2.72 16.41
C THR A 418 -0.72 3.34 15.49
N ASP A 419 -1.04 3.58 14.21
CA ASP A 419 -0.14 4.14 13.20
C ASP A 419 -0.13 5.68 13.16
N ARG A 420 -1.00 6.35 13.93
CA ARG A 420 -1.13 7.80 14.05
C ARG A 420 -1.12 8.24 15.51
N PHE A 421 -0.91 9.53 15.72
CA PHE A 421 -0.82 10.12 17.07
C PHE A 421 -2.03 10.98 17.41
N LEU A 422 -2.33 11.11 18.69
CA LEU A 422 -3.28 12.10 19.20
C LEU A 422 -2.70 13.52 19.05
N PRO A 423 -3.53 14.56 18.86
CA PRO A 423 -4.99 14.53 18.77
C PRO A 423 -5.51 14.20 17.36
N ASP A 424 -4.64 14.24 16.33
CA ASP A 424 -4.98 14.18 14.91
C ASP A 424 -5.90 12.97 14.57
N LYS A 425 -5.50 11.75 14.97
CA LYS A 425 -6.31 10.54 14.75
C LYS A 425 -7.70 10.59 15.38
N ALA A 426 -7.90 11.31 16.48
CA ALA A 426 -9.20 11.44 17.11
C ALA A 426 -10.03 12.55 16.45
N ILE A 427 -9.38 13.59 15.97
CA ILE A 427 -10.00 14.66 15.17
C ILE A 427 -10.52 14.06 13.85
N ASP A 428 -9.67 13.31 13.13
CA ASP A 428 -10.06 12.66 11.88
C ASP A 428 -11.27 11.73 12.05
N VAL A 429 -11.33 10.96 13.16
CA VAL A 429 -12.49 10.09 13.46
C VAL A 429 -13.76 10.91 13.69
N VAL A 430 -13.66 12.04 14.38
CA VAL A 430 -14.82 12.92 14.63
C VAL A 430 -15.29 13.57 13.33
N ASP A 431 -14.37 14.03 12.50
CA ASP A 431 -14.65 14.65 11.20
C ASP A 431 -15.36 13.65 10.25
N GLU A 432 -14.82 12.44 10.10
CA GLU A 432 -15.42 11.38 9.29
C GLU A 432 -16.81 10.95 9.80
N ALA A 433 -16.97 10.85 11.14
CA ALA A 433 -18.27 10.51 11.74
C ALA A 433 -19.31 11.61 11.48
N GLY A 434 -18.91 12.88 11.51
CA GLY A 434 -19.76 14.01 11.13
C GLY A 434 -20.19 13.94 9.68
N ALA A 435 -19.25 13.71 8.77
CA ALA A 435 -19.53 13.57 7.34
C ALA A 435 -20.47 12.38 7.06
N MET A 436 -20.25 11.24 7.72
CA MET A 436 -21.09 10.04 7.56
C MET A 436 -22.55 10.33 7.97
N VAL A 437 -22.76 10.98 9.12
CA VAL A 437 -24.10 11.32 9.62
C VAL A 437 -24.78 12.36 8.72
N GLN A 438 -24.04 13.36 8.25
CA GLN A 438 -24.53 14.35 7.29
C GLN A 438 -25.01 13.70 5.99
N LEU A 439 -24.21 12.79 5.41
CA LEU A 439 -24.58 12.07 4.18
C LEU A 439 -25.81 11.17 4.36
N ALA A 440 -25.99 10.60 5.58
CA ALA A 440 -27.17 9.81 5.92
C ALA A 440 -28.41 10.68 6.22
N GLY A 441 -28.29 12.02 6.22
CA GLY A 441 -29.38 12.94 6.57
C GLY A 441 -29.70 12.97 8.06
N GLY A 442 -28.80 12.51 8.92
CA GLY A 442 -28.91 12.56 10.38
C GLY A 442 -28.50 13.93 10.94
N THR A 443 -28.83 14.17 12.19
CA THR A 443 -28.54 15.44 12.87
C THR A 443 -27.65 15.31 14.11
N THR A 444 -27.41 14.07 14.56
CA THR A 444 -26.67 13.83 15.82
C THR A 444 -25.66 12.70 15.62
N VAL A 445 -24.40 12.97 16.01
CA VAL A 445 -23.32 11.99 16.03
C VAL A 445 -23.22 11.36 17.42
N GLY A 446 -23.56 10.09 17.53
CA GLY A 446 -23.47 9.30 18.76
C GLY A 446 -22.26 8.36 18.75
N VAL A 447 -22.13 7.59 19.83
CA VAL A 447 -21.02 6.61 20.03
C VAL A 447 -20.98 5.56 18.93
N SER A 448 -22.14 5.11 18.43
CA SER A 448 -22.22 4.11 17.36
C SER A 448 -21.54 4.58 16.07
N HIS A 449 -21.78 5.81 15.64
CA HIS A 449 -21.20 6.38 14.43
C HIS A 449 -19.66 6.45 14.51
N VAL A 450 -19.14 6.85 15.69
CA VAL A 450 -17.70 6.84 15.94
C VAL A 450 -17.12 5.44 15.89
N ALA A 451 -17.83 4.46 16.46
CA ALA A 451 -17.42 3.06 16.44
C ALA A 451 -17.43 2.50 15.01
N ASP A 452 -18.41 2.89 14.18
CA ASP A 452 -18.48 2.49 12.77
C ASP A 452 -17.28 3.00 11.97
N VAL A 453 -16.90 4.26 12.15
CA VAL A 453 -15.72 4.83 11.48
C VAL A 453 -14.45 4.09 11.88
N VAL A 454 -14.23 3.87 13.18
CA VAL A 454 -13.05 3.14 13.65
C VAL A 454 -13.05 1.70 13.14
N ALA A 455 -14.21 1.04 13.13
CA ALA A 455 -14.34 -0.30 12.58
C ALA A 455 -14.02 -0.35 11.07
N GLN A 456 -14.47 0.64 10.32
CA GLN A 456 -14.19 0.73 8.88
C GLN A 456 -12.69 0.95 8.60
N TRP A 457 -12.00 1.77 9.39
CA TRP A 457 -10.58 2.04 9.21
C TRP A 457 -9.67 0.89 9.63
N THR A 458 -10.00 0.28 10.77
CA THR A 458 -9.14 -0.76 11.37
C THR A 458 -9.53 -2.17 10.99
N GLY A 459 -10.75 -2.35 10.46
CA GLY A 459 -11.33 -3.67 10.24
C GLY A 459 -11.74 -4.38 11.54
N VAL A 460 -11.57 -3.75 12.71
CA VAL A 460 -11.94 -4.31 14.02
C VAL A 460 -13.41 -3.99 14.29
N PRO A 461 -14.27 -4.95 14.53
CA PRO A 461 -15.65 -4.68 14.97
C PRO A 461 -15.63 -4.13 16.39
N VAL A 462 -15.75 -2.80 16.48
CA VAL A 462 -15.61 -2.02 17.74
C VAL A 462 -16.96 -1.79 18.43
N GLN A 463 -18.06 -2.05 17.74
CA GLN A 463 -19.41 -1.88 18.28
C GLN A 463 -19.66 -2.73 19.52
N GLN A 464 -20.54 -2.27 20.40
CA GLN A 464 -21.08 -3.13 21.46
C GLN A 464 -21.77 -4.33 20.82
N LEU A 465 -21.55 -5.52 21.41
CA LEU A 465 -22.16 -6.75 20.94
C LEU A 465 -23.69 -6.55 20.84
N SER A 466 -24.22 -6.59 19.63
CA SER A 466 -25.65 -6.68 19.41
C SER A 466 -26.19 -8.02 19.92
N GLU A 467 -27.50 -8.13 20.18
CA GLU A 467 -28.10 -9.41 20.58
C GLU A 467 -27.86 -10.48 19.51
N ASP A 468 -27.90 -10.12 18.22
CA ASP A 468 -27.63 -11.02 17.11
C ASP A 468 -26.16 -11.45 17.05
N GLU A 469 -25.20 -10.56 17.31
CA GLU A 469 -23.77 -10.91 17.42
C GLU A 469 -23.49 -11.79 18.62
N SER A 470 -24.15 -11.53 19.76
CA SER A 470 -24.03 -12.37 20.96
C SER A 470 -24.49 -13.80 20.69
N THR A 471 -25.61 -13.97 19.98
CA THR A 471 -26.11 -15.31 19.59
C THR A 471 -25.17 -15.99 18.59
N THR A 472 -24.62 -15.25 17.64
CA THR A 472 -23.62 -15.76 16.67
C THR A 472 -22.36 -16.24 17.38
N LEU A 473 -21.86 -15.49 18.37
CA LEU A 473 -20.68 -15.88 19.17
C LEU A 473 -20.94 -17.08 20.08
N LEU A 474 -22.17 -17.24 20.55
CA LEU A 474 -22.54 -18.45 21.30
C LEU A 474 -22.55 -19.67 20.39
N ASN A 475 -22.99 -19.52 19.14
CA ASN A 475 -23.10 -20.59 18.15
C ASN A 475 -21.83 -20.80 17.30
N ILE A 476 -20.72 -20.06 17.59
CA ILE A 476 -19.47 -20.15 16.83
C ILE A 476 -18.89 -21.57 16.79
N GLU A 477 -19.11 -22.39 17.84
CA GLU A 477 -18.67 -23.79 17.89
C GLU A 477 -19.36 -24.62 16.83
N GLU A 478 -20.66 -24.41 16.64
CA GLU A 478 -21.45 -25.11 15.64
C GLU A 478 -21.03 -24.72 14.23
N SER A 479 -20.93 -23.43 13.98
CA SER A 479 -20.46 -22.88 12.67
C SER A 479 -19.07 -23.36 12.26
N ILE A 480 -18.11 -23.39 13.19
CA ILE A 480 -16.77 -23.92 12.92
C ILE A 480 -16.84 -25.45 12.79
N GLY A 481 -17.67 -26.13 13.61
CA GLY A 481 -17.83 -27.59 13.62
C GLY A 481 -18.43 -28.16 12.33
N GLU A 482 -19.29 -27.41 11.63
CA GLU A 482 -19.78 -27.76 10.30
C GLU A 482 -18.69 -27.93 9.26
N ARG A 483 -17.65 -27.09 9.37
CA ARG A 483 -16.52 -27.08 8.44
C ARG A 483 -15.35 -27.97 8.88
N VAL A 484 -15.09 -28.03 10.19
CA VAL A 484 -13.96 -28.77 10.77
C VAL A 484 -14.43 -30.00 11.48
N ILE A 485 -14.35 -31.12 10.80
CA ILE A 485 -14.86 -32.41 11.29
C ILE A 485 -13.84 -33.11 12.20
N GLY A 486 -14.32 -33.74 13.29
CA GLY A 486 -13.52 -34.63 14.14
C GLY A 486 -12.60 -33.94 15.15
N GLN A 487 -12.66 -32.63 15.29
CA GLN A 487 -11.75 -31.86 16.16
C GLN A 487 -12.50 -31.03 17.22
N ALA A 488 -13.54 -31.62 17.86
CA ALA A 488 -14.43 -30.93 18.79
C ALA A 488 -13.68 -30.16 19.90
N GLN A 489 -12.60 -30.72 20.45
CA GLN A 489 -11.83 -30.11 21.53
C GLN A 489 -11.06 -28.84 21.02
N ALA A 490 -10.50 -28.92 19.79
CA ALA A 490 -9.83 -27.79 19.17
C ALA A 490 -10.82 -26.67 18.89
N VAL A 491 -12.01 -27.00 18.38
CA VAL A 491 -13.09 -26.03 18.12
C VAL A 491 -13.55 -25.37 19.42
N THR A 492 -13.77 -26.12 20.48
CA THR A 492 -14.19 -25.57 21.78
C THR A 492 -13.11 -24.65 22.39
N ALA A 493 -11.84 -25.06 22.33
CA ALA A 493 -10.73 -24.24 22.85
C ALA A 493 -10.63 -22.87 22.14
N ILE A 494 -10.66 -22.86 20.83
CA ILE A 494 -10.64 -21.65 20.02
C ILE A 494 -11.89 -20.78 20.26
N SER A 495 -13.07 -21.38 20.29
CA SER A 495 -14.32 -20.64 20.52
C SER A 495 -14.33 -19.93 21.87
N ARG A 496 -13.77 -20.56 22.91
CA ARG A 496 -13.57 -19.92 24.23
C ARG A 496 -12.63 -18.74 24.16
N ALA A 497 -11.52 -18.85 23.41
CA ALA A 497 -10.58 -17.75 23.24
C ALA A 497 -11.22 -16.57 22.49
N VAL A 498 -11.95 -16.84 21.42
CA VAL A 498 -12.70 -15.84 20.66
C VAL A 498 -13.75 -15.12 21.54
N ARG A 499 -14.55 -15.89 22.30
CA ARG A 499 -15.53 -15.30 23.24
C ARG A 499 -14.86 -14.43 24.28
N ARG A 500 -13.75 -14.87 24.89
CA ARG A 500 -12.97 -14.07 25.87
C ARG A 500 -12.47 -12.77 25.27
N ALA A 501 -11.98 -12.78 24.02
CA ALA A 501 -11.49 -11.59 23.33
C ALA A 501 -12.62 -10.58 23.07
N ARG A 502 -13.77 -11.06 22.56
CA ARG A 502 -14.93 -10.21 22.23
C ARG A 502 -15.65 -9.66 23.47
N SER A 503 -15.65 -10.40 24.58
CA SER A 503 -16.25 -9.94 25.83
C SER A 503 -15.42 -8.84 26.55
N GLY A 504 -14.26 -8.47 26.01
CA GLY A 504 -13.39 -7.45 26.60
C GLY A 504 -12.63 -7.92 27.86
N LEU A 505 -12.65 -9.23 28.15
CA LEU A 505 -11.96 -9.83 29.30
C LEU A 505 -10.52 -10.26 28.97
N ALA A 506 -10.08 -10.09 27.72
CA ALA A 506 -8.70 -10.36 27.33
C ALA A 506 -7.75 -9.29 27.87
N ASP A 507 -6.51 -9.70 28.17
CA ASP A 507 -5.44 -8.78 28.51
C ASP A 507 -5.08 -7.94 27.27
N GLY A 508 -5.32 -6.64 27.33
CA GLY A 508 -5.09 -5.72 26.20
C GLY A 508 -3.61 -5.50 25.84
N SER A 509 -2.68 -6.13 26.56
CA SER A 509 -1.24 -6.05 26.29
C SER A 509 -0.70 -7.20 25.45
N ARG A 510 -1.52 -8.21 25.12
CA ARG A 510 -1.12 -9.42 24.40
C ARG A 510 -2.00 -9.64 23.17
N PRO A 511 -1.58 -10.51 22.22
CA PRO A 511 -2.44 -10.94 21.13
C PRO A 511 -3.77 -11.50 21.62
N VAL A 512 -4.82 -11.41 20.77
CA VAL A 512 -6.17 -11.95 21.04
C VAL A 512 -6.13 -13.38 21.56
N ALA A 513 -5.31 -14.21 20.91
CA ALA A 513 -5.00 -15.58 21.33
C ALA A 513 -3.69 -16.02 20.66
N SER A 514 -2.95 -16.89 21.34
CA SER A 514 -1.70 -17.48 20.89
C SER A 514 -1.72 -19.00 21.10
N MET A 515 -1.73 -19.80 20.02
CA MET A 515 -1.96 -21.23 20.09
C MET A 515 -1.00 -22.03 19.21
N ILE A 516 -0.60 -23.22 19.70
CA ILE A 516 0.05 -24.23 18.86
C ILE A 516 -0.92 -25.37 18.56
N PHE A 517 -1.05 -25.69 17.28
CA PHE A 517 -1.81 -26.83 16.75
C PHE A 517 -0.84 -27.97 16.47
N ALA A 518 -0.74 -28.93 17.37
CA ALA A 518 0.13 -30.08 17.23
C ALA A 518 -0.63 -31.32 16.73
N GLY A 519 -0.06 -32.07 15.81
CA GLY A 519 -0.67 -33.30 15.32
C GLY A 519 -0.25 -33.72 13.91
N PRO A 520 -0.71 -34.88 13.43
CA PRO A 520 -0.35 -35.44 12.14
C PRO A 520 -0.74 -34.52 10.98
N THR A 521 -0.22 -34.81 9.79
CA THR A 521 -0.58 -34.06 8.58
C THR A 521 -2.00 -34.42 8.12
N GLY A 522 -2.73 -33.44 7.57
CA GLY A 522 -4.04 -33.68 6.98
C GLY A 522 -5.23 -33.85 7.95
N VAL A 523 -5.05 -33.54 9.23
CA VAL A 523 -6.12 -33.63 10.27
C VAL A 523 -6.95 -32.36 10.41
N GLY A 524 -6.68 -31.30 9.61
CA GLY A 524 -7.50 -30.08 9.60
C GLY A 524 -6.89 -28.86 10.32
N LYS A 525 -5.60 -28.86 10.73
CA LYS A 525 -4.96 -27.74 11.42
C LYS A 525 -5.11 -26.41 10.68
N THR A 526 -4.71 -26.36 9.42
CA THR A 526 -4.81 -25.15 8.56
C THR A 526 -6.26 -24.82 8.23
N GLU A 527 -7.14 -25.83 8.11
CA GLU A 527 -8.57 -25.61 7.83
C GLU A 527 -9.29 -24.96 9.02
N LEU A 528 -8.94 -25.36 10.25
CA LEU A 528 -9.46 -24.72 11.46
C LEU A 528 -9.02 -23.24 11.52
N ALA A 529 -7.78 -22.91 11.17
CA ALA A 529 -7.32 -21.51 11.10
C ALA A 529 -8.12 -20.70 10.07
N LYS A 530 -8.44 -21.28 8.90
CA LYS A 530 -9.29 -20.62 7.89
C LYS A 530 -10.73 -20.45 8.37
N ALA A 531 -11.29 -21.47 9.03
CA ALA A 531 -12.63 -21.39 9.58
C ALA A 531 -12.75 -20.28 10.64
N VAL A 532 -11.73 -20.15 11.51
CA VAL A 532 -11.64 -19.05 12.47
C VAL A 532 -11.50 -17.69 11.79
N ALA A 533 -10.65 -17.59 10.74
CA ALA A 533 -10.51 -16.36 9.97
C ALA A 533 -11.85 -15.93 9.36
N GLN A 534 -12.62 -16.85 8.81
CA GLN A 534 -13.96 -16.59 8.28
C GLN A 534 -14.94 -16.18 9.37
N SER A 535 -14.99 -16.91 10.49
CA SER A 535 -16.00 -16.70 11.54
C SER A 535 -15.72 -15.48 12.43
N TYR A 536 -14.45 -15.17 12.70
CA TYR A 536 -14.06 -14.07 13.59
C TYR A 536 -13.65 -12.80 12.85
N TYR A 537 -12.90 -12.94 11.75
CA TYR A 537 -12.40 -11.81 10.96
C TYR A 537 -13.25 -11.54 9.69
N GLY A 538 -14.33 -12.29 9.49
CA GLY A 538 -15.30 -12.09 8.41
C GLY A 538 -14.87 -12.60 7.03
N ALA A 539 -13.58 -12.88 6.81
CA ALA A 539 -13.07 -13.37 5.53
C ALA A 539 -11.83 -14.25 5.70
N GLU A 540 -11.71 -15.31 4.89
CA GLU A 540 -10.48 -16.11 4.84
C GLU A 540 -9.25 -15.31 4.42
N LYS A 541 -9.43 -14.21 3.66
CA LYS A 541 -8.35 -13.31 3.23
C LYS A 541 -7.76 -12.49 4.39
N SER A 542 -8.46 -12.37 5.51
CA SER A 542 -7.95 -11.74 6.73
C SER A 542 -6.96 -12.62 7.48
N MET A 543 -6.39 -13.63 6.81
CA MET A 543 -5.35 -14.52 7.35
C MET A 543 -4.03 -14.29 6.61
N VAL A 544 -3.00 -13.94 7.38
CA VAL A 544 -1.61 -13.87 6.93
C VAL A 544 -0.96 -15.23 7.17
N ARG A 545 -0.67 -15.97 6.10
CA ARG A 545 -0.01 -17.27 6.20
C ARG A 545 1.46 -17.13 5.85
N ILE A 546 2.32 -17.61 6.75
CA ILE A 546 3.77 -17.65 6.60
C ILE A 546 4.24 -19.10 6.80
N ASP A 547 4.90 -19.66 5.79
CA ASP A 547 5.48 -21.00 5.84
C ASP A 547 6.87 -20.93 6.45
N MET A 548 7.06 -21.56 7.60
CA MET A 548 8.33 -21.52 8.33
C MET A 548 9.44 -22.34 7.67
N SER A 549 9.11 -23.15 6.66
CA SER A 549 10.15 -23.81 5.86
C SER A 549 10.99 -22.83 5.03
N GLU A 550 10.48 -21.61 4.76
CA GLU A 550 11.23 -20.53 4.10
C GLU A 550 12.18 -19.78 5.07
N TYR A 551 12.09 -20.04 6.39
CA TYR A 551 12.79 -19.32 7.45
C TYR A 551 13.71 -20.25 8.27
N MET A 552 14.30 -21.22 7.59
CA MET A 552 15.24 -22.18 8.20
C MET A 552 16.63 -21.57 8.48
N GLU A 553 16.99 -20.51 7.77
CA GLU A 553 18.30 -19.85 7.88
C GLU A 553 18.20 -18.50 8.59
N SER A 554 19.24 -18.12 9.32
CA SER A 554 19.24 -16.89 10.14
C SER A 554 19.03 -15.61 9.32
N PHE A 555 19.56 -15.54 8.10
CA PHE A 555 19.33 -14.37 7.24
C PHE A 555 17.88 -14.25 6.77
N ALA A 556 17.15 -15.35 6.62
CA ALA A 556 15.75 -15.34 6.23
C ALA A 556 14.86 -14.72 7.33
N VAL A 557 15.28 -14.79 8.59
CA VAL A 557 14.55 -14.21 9.75
C VAL A 557 14.38 -12.69 9.59
N SER A 558 15.37 -12.01 9.00
CA SER A 558 15.29 -10.58 8.71
C SER A 558 14.13 -10.23 7.75
N ARG A 559 13.65 -11.15 6.91
CA ARG A 559 12.48 -10.94 6.05
C ARG A 559 11.18 -10.78 6.84
N LEU A 560 11.09 -11.31 8.07
CA LEU A 560 9.90 -11.15 8.92
C LEU A 560 9.75 -9.72 9.45
N VAL A 561 10.88 -9.11 9.86
CA VAL A 561 10.93 -7.80 10.53
C VAL A 561 11.39 -6.70 9.57
N GLY A 562 12.04 -7.09 8.48
CA GLY A 562 12.67 -6.22 7.50
C GLY A 562 14.20 -6.28 7.56
N PRO A 563 14.91 -6.14 6.44
CA PRO A 563 16.36 -6.10 6.39
C PRO A 563 16.90 -4.81 7.02
N PRO A 564 18.14 -4.82 7.54
CA PRO A 564 18.76 -3.63 8.11
C PRO A 564 19.00 -2.54 7.03
N PRO A 565 19.20 -1.28 7.45
CA PRO A 565 19.45 -0.16 6.53
C PRO A 565 20.63 -0.44 5.60
N GLY A 566 20.46 -0.16 4.31
CA GLY A 566 21.46 -0.36 3.26
C GLY A 566 21.40 -1.70 2.54
N TYR A 567 20.53 -2.62 2.95
CA TYR A 567 20.29 -3.87 2.22
C TYR A 567 19.12 -3.78 1.26
N VAL A 568 19.15 -4.61 0.21
CA VAL A 568 18.05 -4.71 -0.78
C VAL A 568 16.75 -5.14 -0.06
N GLY A 569 15.63 -4.46 -0.37
CA GLY A 569 14.33 -4.70 0.27
C GLY A 569 14.07 -3.89 1.55
N PHE A 570 15.00 -3.04 2.01
CA PHE A 570 14.76 -2.18 3.19
C PHE A 570 13.53 -1.27 3.03
N ALA A 571 13.28 -0.77 1.81
CA ALA A 571 12.10 0.06 1.53
C ALA A 571 10.78 -0.71 1.66
N GLU A 572 10.77 -2.00 1.33
CA GLU A 572 9.59 -2.86 1.36
C GLU A 572 9.14 -3.23 2.79
N GLY A 573 10.10 -3.26 3.74
CA GLY A 573 9.83 -3.66 5.13
C GLY A 573 9.74 -5.17 5.34
N GLY A 574 9.30 -5.60 6.54
CA GLY A 574 9.19 -7.02 6.90
C GLY A 574 7.83 -7.62 6.49
N GLN A 575 7.83 -8.86 6.03
CA GLN A 575 6.60 -9.54 5.60
C GLN A 575 5.56 -9.65 6.73
N LEU A 576 5.99 -10.01 7.94
CA LEU A 576 5.09 -10.11 9.09
C LEU A 576 4.68 -8.73 9.59
N THR A 577 5.64 -7.83 9.79
CA THR A 577 5.38 -6.50 10.35
C THR A 577 4.53 -5.64 9.43
N GLU A 578 4.80 -5.59 8.12
CA GLU A 578 4.00 -4.82 7.18
C GLU A 578 2.60 -5.39 6.98
N ALA A 579 2.43 -6.73 6.99
CA ALA A 579 1.12 -7.35 6.87
C ALA A 579 0.21 -7.00 8.05
N VAL A 580 0.72 -7.11 9.29
CA VAL A 580 -0.04 -6.79 10.51
C VAL A 580 -0.23 -5.28 10.66
N ARG A 581 0.74 -4.45 10.27
CA ARG A 581 0.60 -2.99 10.29
C ARG A 581 -0.53 -2.51 9.37
N ARG A 582 -0.66 -3.13 8.18
CA ARG A 582 -1.75 -2.78 7.23
C ARG A 582 -3.11 -3.27 7.69
N ASN A 583 -3.15 -4.46 8.30
CA ASN A 583 -4.37 -5.08 8.82
C ASN A 583 -4.12 -5.57 10.24
N PRO A 584 -4.27 -4.71 11.26
CA PRO A 584 -4.06 -5.11 12.66
C PRO A 584 -5.02 -6.20 13.13
N HIS A 585 -6.24 -6.21 12.57
CA HIS A 585 -7.26 -7.23 12.86
C HIS A 585 -7.12 -8.39 11.88
N THR A 586 -6.21 -9.31 12.19
CA THR A 586 -5.84 -10.43 11.31
C THR A 586 -5.48 -11.69 12.09
N LEU A 587 -5.61 -12.84 11.42
CA LEU A 587 -5.08 -14.10 11.91
C LEU A 587 -3.72 -14.35 11.28
N VAL A 588 -2.67 -14.46 12.09
CA VAL A 588 -1.33 -14.85 11.64
C VAL A 588 -1.16 -16.35 11.82
N LEU A 589 -1.01 -17.05 10.72
CA LEU A 589 -0.75 -18.50 10.68
C LEU A 589 0.73 -18.75 10.34
N LEU A 590 1.48 -19.26 11.32
CA LEU A 590 2.85 -19.74 11.12
C LEU A 590 2.80 -21.26 10.89
N ASP A 591 2.95 -21.67 9.64
CA ASP A 591 2.84 -23.08 9.26
C ASP A 591 4.20 -23.79 9.43
N GLU A 592 4.18 -25.02 9.96
CA GLU A 592 5.37 -25.87 10.20
C GLU A 592 6.46 -25.20 11.07
N ILE A 593 6.04 -24.64 12.23
CA ILE A 593 6.93 -23.89 13.14
C ILE A 593 8.19 -24.68 13.58
N GLU A 594 8.16 -26.00 13.54
CA GLU A 594 9.31 -26.87 13.85
C GLU A 594 10.47 -26.71 12.87
N LYS A 595 10.27 -26.14 11.72
CA LYS A 595 11.30 -25.88 10.70
C LYS A 595 11.98 -24.51 10.84
N ALA A 596 11.38 -23.62 11.62
CA ALA A 596 11.87 -22.26 11.80
C ALA A 596 13.26 -22.22 12.48
N HIS A 597 14.09 -21.26 12.06
CA HIS A 597 15.34 -20.95 12.74
C HIS A 597 15.09 -20.52 14.21
N PRO A 598 15.98 -20.83 15.16
CA PRO A 598 15.83 -20.44 16.57
C PRO A 598 15.58 -18.94 16.81
N ASP A 599 16.11 -18.06 15.97
CA ASP A 599 15.91 -16.62 16.09
C ASP A 599 14.48 -16.17 15.82
N VAL A 600 13.69 -16.94 15.07
CA VAL A 600 12.25 -16.67 14.88
C VAL A 600 11.53 -16.70 16.23
N PHE A 601 11.89 -17.65 17.11
CA PHE A 601 11.28 -17.75 18.45
C PHE A 601 11.59 -16.54 19.32
N ASN A 602 12.77 -15.92 19.17
CA ASN A 602 13.12 -14.70 19.90
C ASN A 602 12.23 -13.53 19.49
N ILE A 603 11.90 -13.42 18.18
CA ILE A 603 10.94 -12.42 17.67
C ILE A 603 9.54 -12.71 18.20
N LEU A 604 9.10 -13.97 18.15
CA LEU A 604 7.78 -14.36 18.62
C LEU A 604 7.61 -14.17 20.13
N LEU A 605 8.66 -14.34 20.93
CA LEU A 605 8.59 -14.04 22.37
C LEU A 605 8.20 -12.60 22.65
N GLN A 606 8.75 -11.63 21.88
CA GLN A 606 8.37 -10.22 22.01
C GLN A 606 6.89 -9.99 21.67
N VAL A 607 6.40 -10.62 20.60
CA VAL A 607 4.99 -10.54 20.20
C VAL A 607 4.09 -11.15 21.29
N LEU A 608 4.43 -12.31 21.83
CA LEU A 608 3.64 -13.03 22.82
C LEU A 608 3.62 -12.36 24.19
N GLU A 609 4.67 -11.60 24.54
CA GLU A 609 4.81 -10.95 25.85
C GLU A 609 4.27 -9.52 25.84
N ASP A 610 4.72 -8.72 24.88
CA ASP A 610 4.47 -7.28 24.81
C ASP A 610 3.34 -6.93 23.80
N GLY A 611 2.81 -7.89 23.05
CA GLY A 611 1.82 -7.66 21.99
C GLY A 611 2.30 -6.76 20.85
N ARG A 612 3.61 -6.52 20.74
CA ARG A 612 4.19 -5.59 19.77
C ARG A 612 5.52 -6.08 19.23
N LEU A 613 5.88 -5.60 18.04
CA LEU A 613 7.15 -5.93 17.39
C LEU A 613 7.71 -4.68 16.70
N THR A 614 8.99 -4.38 16.94
CA THR A 614 9.66 -3.26 16.28
C THR A 614 10.23 -3.71 14.94
N ASP A 615 9.89 -3.01 13.86
CA ASP A 615 10.43 -3.28 12.53
C ASP A 615 11.87 -2.75 12.36
N SER A 616 12.52 -3.09 11.25
CA SER A 616 13.87 -2.62 10.92
C SER A 616 13.96 -1.10 10.68
N LYS A 617 12.84 -0.41 10.51
CA LYS A 617 12.75 1.05 10.39
C LYS A 617 12.56 1.73 11.74
N GLY A 618 12.52 0.98 12.85
CA GLY A 618 12.29 1.48 14.20
C GLY A 618 10.82 1.73 14.55
N ARG A 619 9.88 1.34 13.69
CA ARG A 619 8.45 1.52 13.95
C ARG A 619 7.92 0.34 14.76
N THR A 620 7.11 0.61 15.75
CA THR A 620 6.46 -0.41 16.57
C THR A 620 5.14 -0.83 15.91
N VAL A 621 4.99 -2.13 15.65
CA VAL A 621 3.79 -2.73 15.09
C VAL A 621 3.02 -3.44 16.21
N ASP A 622 1.72 -3.16 16.30
CA ASP A 622 0.83 -3.69 17.31
C ASP A 622 0.19 -5.01 16.87
N PHE A 623 0.30 -6.04 17.71
CA PHE A 623 -0.27 -7.37 17.52
C PHE A 623 -1.41 -7.66 18.49
N THR A 624 -1.83 -6.72 19.31
CA THR A 624 -2.86 -6.94 20.35
C THR A 624 -4.22 -7.33 19.78
N ASN A 625 -4.52 -6.95 18.54
CA ASN A 625 -5.74 -7.30 17.81
C ASN A 625 -5.54 -8.50 16.86
N ALA A 626 -4.35 -9.06 16.80
CA ALA A 626 -4.03 -10.23 15.98
C ALA A 626 -4.19 -11.54 16.78
N MET A 627 -4.58 -12.60 16.10
CA MET A 627 -4.55 -13.98 16.64
C MET A 627 -3.36 -14.72 16.04
N LEU A 628 -2.52 -15.32 16.88
CA LEU A 628 -1.34 -16.05 16.45
C LEU A 628 -1.58 -17.56 16.55
N ILE A 629 -1.62 -18.24 15.41
CA ILE A 629 -1.77 -19.70 15.32
C ILE A 629 -0.50 -20.27 14.69
N MET A 630 0.08 -21.26 15.35
CA MET A 630 1.26 -21.98 14.87
C MET A 630 0.89 -23.44 14.63
N THR A 631 1.22 -24.01 13.48
CA THR A 631 1.03 -25.44 13.25
C THR A 631 2.33 -26.19 13.45
N SER A 632 2.22 -27.39 13.99
CA SER A 632 3.38 -28.28 14.19
C SER A 632 3.01 -29.73 13.94
N ASN A 633 3.98 -30.49 13.39
CA ASN A 633 3.88 -31.94 13.23
C ASN A 633 4.61 -32.70 14.36
N VAL A 634 5.13 -31.97 15.36
CA VAL A 634 5.75 -32.58 16.55
C VAL A 634 4.69 -33.38 17.32
N GLY A 635 5.06 -34.53 17.85
CA GLY A 635 4.16 -35.44 18.56
C GLY A 635 3.32 -36.35 17.67
N SER A 636 3.41 -36.23 16.33
CA SER A 636 2.62 -37.02 15.39
C SER A 636 2.82 -38.54 15.58
N GLN A 637 4.03 -39.00 15.90
CA GLN A 637 4.33 -40.40 16.14
C GLN A 637 3.71 -40.93 17.45
N ALA A 638 3.74 -40.10 18.51
CA ALA A 638 3.08 -40.45 19.77
C ALA A 638 1.56 -40.56 19.60
N ILE A 639 0.98 -39.66 18.85
CA ILE A 639 -0.46 -39.64 18.54
C ILE A 639 -0.87 -40.91 17.74
N LEU A 640 -0.11 -41.27 16.71
CA LEU A 640 -0.40 -42.45 15.88
C LEU A 640 -0.22 -43.77 16.65
N ARG A 641 0.82 -43.88 17.50
CA ARG A 641 1.01 -45.08 18.36
C ARG A 641 -0.11 -45.30 19.37
N SER A 642 -0.71 -44.22 19.85
CA SER A 642 -1.84 -44.33 20.80
C SER A 642 -3.10 -44.94 20.16
N MET A 643 -3.27 -44.80 18.83
CA MET A 643 -4.36 -45.44 18.09
C MET A 643 -4.17 -46.94 17.96
N ASP A 644 -2.92 -47.41 17.76
CA ASP A 644 -2.63 -48.86 17.58
C ASP A 644 -2.79 -49.65 18.88
N GLN A 645 -2.76 -48.97 20.05
CA GLN A 645 -2.85 -49.65 21.36
C GLN A 645 -4.27 -49.91 21.85
N GLY A 646 -5.32 -49.47 21.11
CA GLY A 646 -6.71 -49.96 21.31
C GLY A 646 -7.33 -49.71 22.69
N ASP A 647 -6.92 -48.70 23.44
CA ASP A 647 -7.38 -48.44 24.81
C ASP A 647 -8.80 -47.78 24.78
N ASN A 648 -9.83 -48.54 25.15
CA ASN A 648 -11.25 -48.25 25.04
C ASN A 648 -11.78 -47.15 26.03
N GLY A 649 -10.92 -46.33 26.63
CA GLY A 649 -11.31 -45.26 27.55
C GLY A 649 -11.07 -43.87 26.98
N ALA A 650 -11.98 -43.30 26.20
CA ALA A 650 -11.83 -42.09 25.40
C ALA A 650 -11.30 -40.83 26.13
N GLY A 651 -11.53 -40.65 27.43
CA GLY A 651 -11.07 -39.48 28.15
C GLY A 651 -9.65 -39.62 28.75
N SER A 652 -9.31 -40.82 29.22
CA SER A 652 -7.96 -41.10 29.83
C SER A 652 -6.87 -41.14 28.79
N THR A 653 -7.16 -41.62 27.59
CA THR A 653 -6.22 -41.75 26.49
C THR A 653 -5.82 -40.37 25.92
N TYR A 654 -6.74 -39.43 25.75
CA TYR A 654 -6.43 -38.08 25.25
C TYR A 654 -5.51 -37.31 26.18
N GLN A 655 -5.74 -37.35 27.49
CA GLN A 655 -4.89 -36.66 28.46
C GLN A 655 -3.45 -37.23 28.46
N LYS A 656 -3.29 -38.55 28.28
CA LYS A 656 -1.96 -39.17 28.13
C LYS A 656 -1.26 -38.71 26.87
N VAL A 657 -1.94 -38.71 25.73
CA VAL A 657 -1.42 -38.23 24.44
C VAL A 657 -1.04 -36.77 24.53
N GLN A 658 -1.88 -35.95 25.14
CA GLN A 658 -1.60 -34.54 25.34
C GLN A 658 -0.32 -34.32 26.21
N ALA A 659 -0.14 -35.13 27.26
CA ALA A 659 1.06 -35.04 28.09
C ALA A 659 2.32 -35.49 27.33
N ASP A 660 2.24 -36.52 26.49
CA ASP A 660 3.36 -36.97 25.66
C ASP A 660 3.72 -35.95 24.60
N VAL A 661 2.75 -35.38 23.89
CA VAL A 661 2.97 -34.30 22.93
C VAL A 661 3.59 -33.07 23.62
N ARG A 662 3.11 -32.69 24.80
CA ARG A 662 3.70 -31.57 25.58
C ARG A 662 5.14 -31.87 25.95
N ARG A 663 5.48 -33.12 26.26
CA ARG A 663 6.86 -33.53 26.57
C ARG A 663 7.75 -33.44 25.35
N GLU A 664 7.31 -33.89 24.18
CA GLU A 664 8.04 -33.76 22.93
C GLU A 664 8.24 -32.29 22.51
N LEU A 665 7.20 -31.47 22.67
CA LEU A 665 7.29 -30.00 22.43
C LEU A 665 8.30 -29.38 23.44
N GLY A 666 8.26 -29.77 24.71
CA GLY A 666 9.20 -29.30 25.73
C GLY A 666 10.66 -29.69 25.48
N ALA A 667 10.89 -30.80 24.76
CA ALA A 667 12.25 -31.20 24.33
C ALA A 667 12.74 -30.35 23.11
N LYS A 668 11.84 -29.82 22.31
CA LYS A 668 12.17 -29.10 21.07
C LYS A 668 12.19 -27.57 21.25
N TYR A 669 11.26 -27.05 22.04
CA TYR A 669 11.11 -25.59 22.25
C TYR A 669 11.52 -25.18 23.67
N ARG A 670 11.97 -23.94 23.81
CA ARG A 670 12.32 -23.37 25.11
C ARG A 670 11.10 -23.29 26.01
N PRO A 671 11.21 -23.60 27.32
CA PRO A 671 10.09 -23.50 28.25
C PRO A 671 9.44 -22.11 28.28
N GLU A 672 10.24 -21.04 28.14
CA GLU A 672 9.76 -19.66 28.09
C GLU A 672 8.76 -19.45 26.97
N PHE A 673 9.01 -19.99 25.78
CA PHE A 673 8.11 -19.89 24.64
C PHE A 673 6.80 -20.64 24.89
N LEU A 674 6.85 -21.89 25.36
CA LEU A 674 5.67 -22.69 25.61
C LEU A 674 4.78 -22.12 26.72
N ASN A 675 5.37 -21.48 27.74
CA ASN A 675 4.64 -20.87 28.86
C ASN A 675 3.96 -19.53 28.49
N ARG A 676 4.31 -18.94 27.34
CA ARG A 676 3.68 -17.70 26.85
C ARG A 676 2.49 -17.97 25.94
N LEU A 677 2.31 -19.20 25.52
CA LEU A 677 1.15 -19.62 24.73
C LEU A 677 -0.08 -19.76 25.62
N ASP A 678 -1.21 -19.32 25.10
CA ASP A 678 -2.50 -19.49 25.78
C ASP A 678 -2.89 -20.95 25.83
N GLU A 679 -2.69 -21.71 24.74
CA GLU A 679 -3.07 -23.11 24.70
C GLU A 679 -2.27 -23.93 23.66
N ILE A 680 -2.03 -25.19 24.00
CA ILE A 680 -1.45 -26.20 23.11
C ILE A 680 -2.55 -27.19 22.79
N ILE A 681 -3.02 -27.18 21.56
CA ILE A 681 -4.13 -27.98 21.05
C ILE A 681 -3.57 -29.18 20.30
N VAL A 682 -3.95 -30.39 20.75
CA VAL A 682 -3.54 -31.64 20.11
C VAL A 682 -4.68 -32.15 19.20
N PHE A 683 -4.39 -32.22 17.92
CA PHE A 683 -5.30 -32.72 16.90
C PHE A 683 -5.29 -34.23 16.86
N GLN A 684 -6.47 -34.81 16.88
CA GLN A 684 -6.64 -36.25 16.81
C GLN A 684 -6.61 -36.76 15.37
N PRO A 685 -6.15 -37.98 15.11
CA PRO A 685 -6.28 -38.60 13.80
C PRO A 685 -7.77 -38.80 13.45
N LEU A 686 -8.08 -38.67 12.17
CA LEU A 686 -9.44 -38.76 11.67
C LEU A 686 -9.88 -40.24 11.54
N SER A 687 -11.07 -40.56 12.04
CA SER A 687 -11.71 -41.85 11.84
C SER A 687 -12.32 -41.95 10.42
N ARG A 688 -12.55 -43.18 9.96
CA ARG A 688 -13.17 -43.44 8.65
C ARG A 688 -14.53 -42.72 8.45
N PRO A 689 -15.45 -42.69 9.44
CA PRO A 689 -16.71 -41.94 9.32
C PRO A 689 -16.47 -40.41 9.22
N GLU A 690 -15.48 -39.89 9.89
CA GLU A 690 -15.13 -38.44 9.83
C GLU A 690 -14.58 -38.05 8.46
N VAL A 691 -13.72 -38.90 7.89
CA VAL A 691 -13.21 -38.69 6.52
C VAL A 691 -14.35 -38.81 5.51
N GLY A 692 -15.37 -39.65 5.75
CA GLY A 692 -16.57 -39.70 4.93
C GLY A 692 -17.33 -38.36 4.93
N ARG A 693 -17.53 -37.77 6.11
CA ARG A 693 -18.16 -36.45 6.20
C ARG A 693 -17.31 -35.34 5.50
N ILE A 694 -15.99 -35.45 5.59
CA ILE A 694 -15.09 -34.51 4.86
C ILE A 694 -15.24 -34.71 3.36
N ALA A 695 -15.35 -35.95 2.88
CA ALA A 695 -15.62 -36.24 1.47
C ALA A 695 -16.95 -35.64 1.01
N ASP A 696 -18.04 -35.76 1.81
CA ASP A 696 -19.34 -35.13 1.49
C ASP A 696 -19.23 -33.60 1.37
N ILE A 697 -18.47 -32.93 2.23
CA ILE A 697 -18.19 -31.47 2.13
C ILE A 697 -17.45 -31.14 0.82
N MET A 698 -16.44 -31.94 0.48
CA MET A 698 -15.68 -31.72 -0.78
C MET A 698 -16.56 -31.97 -2.00
N LEU A 699 -17.38 -33.03 -2.01
CA LEU A 699 -18.35 -33.35 -3.06
C LEU A 699 -19.36 -32.19 -3.24
N THR A 700 -19.90 -31.67 -2.14
CA THR A 700 -20.82 -30.52 -2.18
C THR A 700 -20.17 -29.29 -2.80
N SER A 701 -18.89 -29.02 -2.50
CA SER A 701 -18.14 -27.92 -3.09
C SER A 701 -17.94 -28.08 -4.60
N VAL A 702 -17.65 -29.31 -5.07
CA VAL A 702 -17.50 -29.59 -6.52
C VAL A 702 -18.86 -29.47 -7.22
N THR A 703 -19.94 -30.05 -6.62
CA THR A 703 -21.30 -29.95 -7.13
C THR A 703 -21.75 -28.49 -7.28
N ALA A 704 -21.48 -27.65 -6.29
CA ALA A 704 -21.78 -26.21 -6.35
C ALA A 704 -21.03 -25.50 -7.49
N ARG A 705 -19.76 -25.83 -7.72
CA ARG A 705 -18.95 -25.28 -8.83
C ARG A 705 -19.48 -25.77 -10.20
N ALA A 706 -19.85 -27.01 -10.32
CA ALA A 706 -20.43 -27.57 -11.53
C ALA A 706 -21.80 -26.91 -11.84
N LYS A 707 -22.64 -26.74 -10.82
CA LYS A 707 -23.93 -26.05 -10.94
C LYS A 707 -23.76 -24.60 -11.40
N GLY A 708 -22.71 -23.91 -10.96
CA GLY A 708 -22.36 -22.57 -11.46
C GLY A 708 -21.99 -22.51 -12.96
N ARG A 709 -21.72 -23.70 -13.57
CA ARG A 709 -21.53 -23.91 -15.03
C ARG A 709 -22.72 -24.56 -15.72
N GLY A 710 -23.87 -24.60 -15.08
CA GLY A 710 -25.10 -25.13 -15.64
C GLY A 710 -25.25 -26.66 -15.58
N VAL A 711 -24.27 -27.40 -14.98
CA VAL A 711 -24.31 -28.88 -14.94
C VAL A 711 -24.57 -29.37 -13.51
N GLY A 712 -25.60 -30.20 -13.36
CA GLY A 712 -25.86 -30.91 -12.12
C GLY A 712 -24.94 -32.12 -11.92
N VAL A 713 -24.48 -32.37 -10.70
CA VAL A 713 -23.69 -33.57 -10.36
C VAL A 713 -24.41 -34.33 -9.24
N ALA A 714 -24.70 -35.60 -9.50
CA ALA A 714 -25.21 -36.54 -8.50
C ALA A 714 -24.16 -37.63 -8.26
N VAL A 715 -24.09 -38.15 -7.05
CA VAL A 715 -23.09 -39.13 -6.65
C VAL A 715 -23.81 -40.27 -5.94
N ASP A 716 -23.63 -41.50 -6.39
CA ASP A 716 -24.22 -42.68 -5.74
C ASP A 716 -23.39 -43.14 -4.52
N GLN A 717 -23.96 -44.09 -3.74
CA GLN A 717 -23.30 -44.61 -2.55
C GLN A 717 -22.08 -45.49 -2.92
N GLY A 718 -22.12 -46.21 -4.03
CA GLY A 718 -21.03 -47.07 -4.49
C GLY A 718 -19.79 -46.21 -4.83
N PHE A 719 -19.98 -45.07 -5.49
CA PHE A 719 -18.89 -44.12 -5.74
C PHE A 719 -18.32 -43.53 -4.46
N LYS A 720 -19.18 -43.19 -3.47
CA LYS A 720 -18.71 -42.68 -2.17
C LYS A 720 -17.86 -43.72 -1.43
N ASP A 721 -18.27 -44.99 -1.47
CA ASP A 721 -17.52 -46.07 -0.82
C ASP A 721 -16.20 -46.35 -1.51
N MET A 722 -16.12 -46.26 -2.84
CA MET A 722 -14.90 -46.29 -3.63
C MET A 722 -13.97 -45.11 -3.31
N LEU A 723 -14.52 -43.90 -3.26
CA LEU A 723 -13.78 -42.70 -2.91
C LEU A 723 -13.17 -42.79 -1.49
N LEU A 724 -13.92 -43.35 -0.55
CA LEU A 724 -13.45 -43.62 0.81
C LEU A 724 -12.36 -44.70 0.90
N ALA A 725 -12.48 -45.75 0.07
CA ALA A 725 -11.45 -46.81 0.01
C ALA A 725 -10.11 -46.23 -0.50
N GLU A 726 -10.16 -45.40 -1.51
CA GLU A 726 -8.99 -44.80 -2.14
C GLU A 726 -8.40 -43.61 -1.33
N GLY A 727 -9.27 -42.81 -0.73
CA GLY A 727 -8.94 -41.58 -0.07
C GLY A 727 -8.65 -41.66 1.42
N PHE A 728 -8.92 -42.80 2.09
CA PHE A 728 -8.68 -42.96 3.52
C PHE A 728 -7.28 -43.46 3.85
N SER A 729 -6.53 -42.70 4.63
CA SER A 729 -5.24 -43.12 5.20
C SER A 729 -5.09 -42.61 6.64
N PRO A 730 -4.95 -43.53 7.63
CA PRO A 730 -4.74 -43.13 9.02
C PRO A 730 -3.50 -42.24 9.22
N LYS A 731 -2.45 -42.43 8.42
CA LYS A 731 -1.18 -41.68 8.52
C LYS A 731 -1.25 -40.28 7.92
N PHE A 732 -2.03 -40.08 6.84
CA PHE A 732 -2.04 -38.85 6.05
C PHE A 732 -3.36 -38.06 6.16
N GLY A 733 -4.31 -38.54 6.98
CA GLY A 733 -5.59 -37.87 7.24
C GLY A 733 -6.42 -37.66 5.96
N ALA A 734 -6.96 -36.46 5.77
CA ALA A 734 -7.81 -36.11 4.64
C ALA A 734 -7.04 -35.67 3.38
N ARG A 735 -5.68 -35.60 3.38
CA ARG A 735 -4.91 -35.21 2.17
C ARG A 735 -5.09 -36.18 1.00
N PRO A 736 -5.06 -37.54 1.20
CA PRO A 736 -5.34 -38.46 0.10
C PRO A 736 -6.75 -38.30 -0.44
N MET A 737 -7.74 -38.03 0.41
CA MET A 737 -9.12 -37.81 0.01
C MET A 737 -9.26 -36.67 -1.01
N ARG A 738 -8.59 -35.55 -0.79
CA ARG A 738 -8.61 -34.43 -1.75
C ARG A 738 -8.08 -34.85 -3.11
N ARG A 739 -6.99 -35.65 -3.14
CA ARG A 739 -6.43 -36.18 -4.39
C ARG A 739 -7.38 -37.20 -5.05
N ALA A 740 -8.05 -38.04 -4.27
CA ALA A 740 -9.03 -38.97 -4.77
C ALA A 740 -10.24 -38.23 -5.38
N VAL A 741 -10.78 -37.20 -4.74
CA VAL A 741 -11.85 -36.35 -5.31
C VAL A 741 -11.41 -35.70 -6.60
N GLN A 742 -10.21 -35.14 -6.67
CA GLN A 742 -9.68 -34.53 -7.89
C GLN A 742 -9.56 -35.54 -9.01
N ARG A 743 -9.01 -36.72 -8.71
CA ARG A 743 -8.76 -37.79 -9.69
C ARG A 743 -10.05 -38.44 -10.18
N LEU A 744 -10.91 -38.83 -9.25
CA LEU A 744 -12.08 -39.65 -9.57
C LEU A 744 -13.34 -38.84 -9.95
N LEU A 745 -13.39 -37.55 -9.55
CA LEU A 745 -14.56 -36.71 -9.81
C LEU A 745 -14.23 -35.52 -10.70
N GLU A 746 -13.24 -34.67 -10.30
CA GLU A 746 -12.99 -33.42 -11.01
C GLU A 746 -12.41 -33.64 -12.41
N ASN A 747 -11.47 -34.58 -12.57
CA ASN A 747 -10.83 -34.84 -13.87
C ASN A 747 -11.85 -35.45 -14.87
N PRO A 748 -12.58 -36.54 -14.55
CA PRO A 748 -13.62 -37.11 -15.45
C PRO A 748 -14.72 -36.09 -15.78
N LEU A 749 -15.14 -35.30 -14.79
CA LEU A 749 -16.16 -34.27 -15.02
C LEU A 749 -15.63 -33.19 -16.00
N SER A 750 -14.38 -32.81 -15.86
CA SER A 750 -13.76 -31.81 -16.75
C SER A 750 -13.66 -32.32 -18.20
N GLU A 751 -13.32 -33.60 -18.40
CA GLU A 751 -13.30 -34.22 -19.73
C GLU A 751 -14.70 -34.26 -20.34
N CYS A 752 -15.70 -34.69 -19.54
CA CYS A 752 -17.09 -34.72 -19.98
C CYS A 752 -17.68 -33.34 -20.33
N LEU A 753 -17.17 -32.28 -19.69
CA LEU A 753 -17.56 -30.91 -20.02
C LEU A 753 -16.89 -30.41 -21.33
N LEU A 754 -15.67 -30.85 -21.59
CA LEU A 754 -14.91 -30.44 -22.78
C LEU A 754 -15.35 -31.16 -24.06
N ASP A 755 -15.71 -32.45 -23.98
CA ASP A 755 -16.15 -33.25 -25.12
C ASP A 755 -17.66 -33.19 -25.42
N GLY A 756 -18.40 -32.44 -24.57
CA GLY A 756 -19.84 -32.22 -24.76
C GLY A 756 -20.75 -33.39 -24.29
N PHE A 757 -20.19 -34.36 -23.54
CA PHE A 757 -20.96 -35.39 -22.86
C PHE A 757 -21.83 -34.80 -21.74
N ALA A 758 -21.33 -33.81 -21.00
CA ALA A 758 -22.09 -33.00 -20.06
C ALA A 758 -22.36 -31.62 -20.64
N ARG A 759 -23.63 -31.30 -20.92
CA ARG A 759 -24.06 -30.01 -21.50
C ARG A 759 -24.79 -29.18 -20.46
N ASP A 760 -24.97 -27.90 -20.75
CA ASP A 760 -25.75 -27.00 -19.92
C ASP A 760 -27.20 -27.55 -19.74
N GLY A 761 -27.64 -27.66 -18.48
CA GLY A 761 -28.91 -28.29 -18.09
C GLY A 761 -28.85 -29.80 -17.83
N ASP A 762 -27.77 -30.49 -18.16
CA ASP A 762 -27.61 -31.90 -17.87
C ASP A 762 -27.29 -32.17 -16.38
N THR A 763 -27.71 -33.36 -15.91
CA THR A 763 -27.24 -33.91 -14.63
C THR A 763 -26.41 -35.16 -14.92
N VAL A 764 -25.15 -35.15 -14.42
CA VAL A 764 -24.23 -36.29 -14.53
C VAL A 764 -24.21 -37.03 -13.21
N THR A 765 -24.54 -38.32 -13.26
CA THR A 765 -24.51 -39.21 -12.09
C THR A 765 -23.23 -40.03 -12.11
N PHE A 766 -22.49 -39.97 -10.98
CA PHE A 766 -21.29 -40.76 -10.76
C PHE A 766 -21.62 -42.03 -9.99
N GLY A 767 -21.24 -43.18 -10.51
CA GLY A 767 -21.38 -44.49 -9.92
C GLY A 767 -20.07 -45.28 -9.92
N ALA A 768 -20.00 -46.34 -9.14
CA ALA A 768 -18.93 -47.31 -9.21
C ALA A 768 -19.32 -48.40 -10.22
N ASP A 769 -18.50 -48.61 -11.23
CA ASP A 769 -18.61 -49.82 -12.07
C ASP A 769 -18.01 -51.00 -11.31
N GLY A 770 -18.71 -52.11 -11.23
CA GLY A 770 -18.33 -53.31 -10.46
C GLY A 770 -16.94 -53.89 -10.80
N SER A 771 -16.21 -53.30 -11.76
CA SER A 771 -14.88 -53.61 -12.22
C SER A 771 -13.99 -52.37 -12.12
N ASP A 772 -13.50 -51.95 -10.93
CA ASP A 772 -12.47 -50.99 -10.71
C ASP A 772 -12.48 -49.70 -11.61
N GLY A 773 -13.67 -49.16 -11.89
CA GLY A 773 -13.86 -47.97 -12.73
C GLY A 773 -14.93 -47.02 -12.19
N VAL A 774 -14.94 -45.79 -12.72
CA VAL A 774 -15.96 -44.77 -12.46
C VAL A 774 -16.92 -44.72 -13.64
N GLU A 775 -18.19 -45.04 -13.40
CA GLU A 775 -19.29 -44.94 -14.38
C GLU A 775 -19.91 -43.54 -14.27
N LEU A 776 -20.02 -42.86 -15.39
CA LEU A 776 -20.74 -41.60 -15.53
C LEU A 776 -21.96 -41.81 -16.41
N ALA A 777 -23.14 -41.40 -15.94
CA ALA A 777 -24.37 -41.42 -16.73
C ALA A 777 -24.91 -39.98 -16.81
N ASN A 778 -25.19 -39.50 -18.03
CA ASN A 778 -25.86 -38.21 -18.21
C ASN A 778 -27.39 -38.34 -18.23
N SER A 779 -28.10 -37.21 -18.14
CA SER A 779 -29.56 -37.14 -18.18
C SER A 779 -30.20 -37.66 -19.47
N ARG A 780 -29.40 -37.83 -20.54
CA ARG A 780 -29.81 -38.42 -21.84
C ARG A 780 -29.71 -39.91 -21.90
N GLY A 781 -29.22 -40.57 -20.83
CA GLY A 781 -29.03 -41.99 -20.74
C GLY A 781 -27.73 -42.54 -21.38
N GLU A 782 -26.84 -41.64 -21.80
CA GLU A 782 -25.50 -42.00 -22.27
C GLU A 782 -24.62 -42.35 -21.07
N LYS A 783 -23.84 -43.43 -21.20
CA LYS A 783 -22.93 -43.90 -20.16
C LYS A 783 -21.49 -43.86 -20.65
N ARG A 784 -20.57 -43.52 -19.75
CA ARG A 784 -19.15 -43.56 -19.97
C ARG A 784 -18.44 -44.14 -18.76
N VAL A 785 -17.48 -44.99 -18.98
CA VAL A 785 -16.68 -45.60 -17.92
C VAL A 785 -15.23 -45.15 -18.08
N PHE A 786 -14.64 -44.70 -16.97
CA PHE A 786 -13.24 -44.41 -16.84
C PHE A 786 -12.59 -45.47 -15.95
N SER A 787 -11.58 -46.17 -16.47
CA SER A 787 -10.83 -47.12 -15.67
C SER A 787 -9.92 -46.42 -14.65
N LEU A 788 -9.67 -47.03 -13.49
CA LEU A 788 -8.77 -46.49 -12.48
C LEU A 788 -7.33 -46.30 -13.01
N ASP A 789 -6.90 -47.14 -13.97
CA ASP A 789 -5.60 -47.06 -14.63
C ASP A 789 -5.50 -45.81 -15.53
N GLU A 790 -6.53 -45.48 -16.32
CA GLU A 790 -6.62 -44.26 -17.10
C GLU A 790 -6.59 -42.97 -16.22
N LEU A 791 -7.22 -43.08 -15.05
CA LEU A 791 -7.21 -41.98 -14.08
C LEU A 791 -5.94 -41.93 -13.22
N GLY A 792 -4.88 -42.68 -13.56
CA GLY A 792 -3.60 -42.69 -12.86
C GLY A 792 -3.57 -43.51 -11.58
N GLY A 793 -4.38 -44.59 -11.53
CA GLY A 793 -4.48 -45.54 -10.40
C GLY A 793 -3.46 -46.67 -10.45
N GLY A 794 -2.20 -46.39 -10.63
CA GLY A 794 -1.13 -47.37 -10.47
C GLY A 794 -0.36 -47.14 -9.17
N GLY A 795 -0.67 -47.92 -8.11
CA GLY A 795 0.23 -48.04 -6.99
C GLY A 795 -0.32 -47.64 -5.62
N GLY A 796 -1.14 -48.48 -5.01
CA GLY A 796 -1.14 -48.71 -3.57
C GLY A 796 0.21 -49.34 -3.15
N GLY A 797 1.31 -48.68 -3.41
CA GLY A 797 2.64 -49.06 -2.98
C GLY A 797 3.16 -47.97 -2.04
N GLY A 798 3.45 -48.37 -0.79
CA GLY A 798 4.11 -47.52 0.17
C GLY A 798 5.32 -46.84 -0.47
N ILE A 799 5.41 -45.54 -0.28
CA ILE A 799 6.68 -44.83 -0.43
C ILE A 799 7.51 -45.26 0.77
N GLU A 800 8.31 -46.34 0.58
CA GLU A 800 9.43 -46.61 1.43
C GLU A 800 10.36 -45.37 1.37
N GLU A 801 10.80 -44.93 2.54
CA GLU A 801 11.84 -43.95 2.70
C GLU A 801 13.08 -44.44 1.92
N GLY A 802 13.27 -43.92 0.71
CA GLY A 802 14.49 -44.09 -0.03
C GLY A 802 15.59 -43.31 0.69
N GLU A 803 16.46 -44.06 1.36
CA GLU A 803 17.77 -43.62 1.80
C GLU A 803 18.43 -42.79 0.70
N VAL A 804 18.88 -41.60 1.07
CA VAL A 804 19.79 -40.80 0.24
C VAL A 804 21.16 -41.53 0.26
N SER A 805 21.31 -42.50 -0.62
CA SER A 805 22.62 -43.07 -0.89
C SER A 805 23.41 -42.15 -1.79
N ALA A 806 24.53 -41.70 -1.24
CA ALA A 806 25.56 -40.93 -1.94
C ALA A 806 25.89 -41.56 -3.31
N VAL A 807 25.63 -40.87 -4.39
CA VAL A 807 26.14 -41.23 -5.72
C VAL A 807 27.62 -40.87 -5.75
N LYS A 808 28.47 -41.91 -5.68
CA LYS A 808 29.89 -41.82 -5.97
C LYS A 808 30.05 -41.49 -7.46
N ASN A 809 30.78 -40.43 -7.76
CA ASN A 809 31.30 -40.09 -9.08
C ASN A 809 32.11 -41.25 -9.64
N GLY A 810 31.72 -41.72 -10.81
CA GLY A 810 32.49 -42.56 -11.70
C GLY A 810 32.68 -41.87 -13.05
N SER A 811 33.91 -41.58 -13.34
CA SER A 811 34.51 -40.89 -14.47
C SER A 811 34.10 -41.37 -15.83
N SER A 812 33.87 -40.47 -16.78
CA SER A 812 34.51 -40.54 -18.08
C SER A 812 34.60 -39.15 -18.70
N ALA A 813 35.83 -38.77 -19.05
CA ALA A 813 36.19 -37.54 -19.70
C ALA A 813 35.91 -37.63 -21.23
N SER A 814 35.46 -36.48 -21.80
CA SER A 814 35.96 -36.06 -23.14
C SER A 814 35.60 -34.59 -23.38
N GLU A 815 36.65 -33.79 -23.43
CA GLU A 815 36.92 -32.68 -24.36
C GLU A 815 35.87 -31.59 -24.58
N PHE A 816 36.13 -30.41 -24.01
CA PHE A 816 36.15 -29.15 -24.78
C PHE A 816 37.14 -28.16 -24.13
N GLU A 817 38.23 -27.89 -24.88
CA GLU A 817 39.23 -26.87 -24.59
C GLU A 817 38.72 -25.46 -24.88
N GLY A 818 39.14 -24.55 -24.01
CA GLY A 818 39.68 -23.26 -24.44
C GLY A 818 38.79 -22.03 -24.42
N LEU A 819 38.95 -21.20 -23.37
CA LEU A 819 39.25 -19.76 -23.52
C LEU A 819 39.51 -19.14 -22.11
N PRO A 820 40.57 -18.30 -21.95
CA PRO A 820 41.05 -17.87 -20.64
C PRO A 820 40.37 -16.59 -20.14
N LEU A 821 40.17 -16.53 -18.82
CA LEU A 821 39.85 -15.31 -18.08
C LEU A 821 41.15 -14.57 -17.73
N PRO A 822 41.19 -13.21 -17.75
CA PRO A 822 42.36 -12.45 -17.30
C PRO A 822 42.39 -12.37 -15.76
N GLY A 823 43.58 -12.61 -15.22
CA GLY A 823 43.89 -12.52 -13.80
C GLY A 823 43.96 -11.08 -13.27
N PHE A 824 43.71 -10.97 -11.99
CA PHE A 824 44.15 -9.84 -11.16
C PHE A 824 45.06 -10.40 -10.06
N ASP A 825 46.33 -10.04 -10.17
CA ASP A 825 47.36 -10.30 -9.20
C ASP A 825 47.21 -9.44 -7.96
N GLY A 826 47.64 -9.99 -6.86
CA GLY A 826 47.58 -9.48 -5.51
C GLY A 826 48.56 -8.35 -5.17
N ALA A 827 48.30 -7.77 -4.01
CA ALA A 827 49.31 -7.15 -3.15
C ALA A 827 48.84 -7.14 -1.67
N SER A 828 49.48 -7.99 -0.90
CA SER A 828 50.01 -7.85 0.45
C SER A 828 49.54 -6.72 1.38
N SER A 829 49.06 -7.14 2.56
CA SER A 829 49.13 -6.41 3.86
C SER A 829 50.53 -5.88 4.19
N PRO A 830 50.65 -4.84 5.07
CA PRO A 830 51.07 -5.14 6.43
C PRO A 830 50.33 -4.34 7.55
N ALA A 831 50.40 -4.92 8.70
CA ALA A 831 49.95 -4.53 10.02
C ALA A 831 50.51 -3.15 10.52
N ARG A 832 49.63 -2.39 11.15
CA ARG A 832 49.79 -1.87 12.53
C ARG A 832 48.44 -1.43 13.08
#